data_e2902ae5815be8c7c023c7ed82ddd79e
#
_entry.id   e2902ae5815be8c7c023c7ed82ddd79e
#
_cell.length_a   1.000
_cell.length_b   1.000
_cell.length_c   1.000
_cell.angle_alpha   90.00
_cell.angle_beta   90.00
_cell.angle_gamma   90.00
#
_symmetry.space_group_name_H-M   'P 1'
#
loop_
_entity.id
_entity.type
_entity.pdbx_description
1 polymer ?
#
loop_
_entity_poly.entity_id
_entity_poly.type
_entity_poly.pdbx_seq_one_letter_code
_entity_poly.pdbx_strand_id
1 'polypeptide(L)'
;MKRPTGTPKRTGRSPVADKRASATEQKAPVRRHKAPARRGNVVVRTIAGTVGLIWRILWGSMWRLAMVMILIVGGATAYFYATLPEPEALFDARARGSVTMLDQDGKVFAWRGETYGAVTSDRIAPVLKEAVMATEDRRFNWHLGVDPIGIASAIKINLSEGRGALEGHGGSTITQQVAKLLCLGDSFDPIRWKNEAEFEQDCRVTSLWRKIKEVPYAFALEAKYSKDDILNIYMNRSYMGGGARGFEAASQRYFNKPASDVNASEAAMLAGLLQAPSYFAPTANLQRAQNRASVVLGLMTEEGYLTPAEAEQARANPAQLSQAAEARAGGYFADWVMESGPGFLTSETTEDVTIRTTFDPRIQTAAERALKRIFDEKVSDNSKAEAAVVVMSADGAVRAIIGGRDSVVNGAFNRAVQAKRQTGSSFKPFVYAAALEAGYGPGDRVEDGPLTIRIPGGRPWSPQNYTRRFYGNVTLTTALKQSLNTATIRLQEAVGRDAVRRIAHDFGIVSNLTTSPSLGLGASEATLMELTGAYAGIRNGGTAVAPYGLVELRIAGDDQPLMGQSGGMGARVISQRAAGQLIYMMQQVIDSGTGRRAKMGSRPVAGKTGTTSSYRDAWFVGFSEQYVVGVWMGYDDNTPLKGVTGGGLPAEIWQAVMTDIHEGLPELPLSTVSPDGSGILLSNDGAPKVVTSGSADDPLAAALAGAVNSANPAPGVPTQVTAPQTPGDSSTASSDDALSRALNGILGGN
;
A
#
# COMPACT_ATOMS: atom_id res chain seq x y z
N MET A 1 -8.94 68.92 -19.06
CA MET A 1 -8.94 70.27 -18.48
C MET A 1 -7.59 70.58 -17.87
N LYS A 2 -6.97 71.59 -18.41
CA LYS A 2 -5.90 72.48 -17.92
C LYS A 2 -4.58 71.90 -17.34
N ARG A 3 -3.56 71.89 -18.17
CA ARG A 3 -2.18 72.35 -17.93
C ARG A 3 -2.20 73.83 -17.53
N PRO A 4 -1.08 74.52 -17.13
CA PRO A 4 0.26 74.43 -17.73
C PRO A 4 1.49 74.72 -16.78
N THR A 5 2.66 74.39 -17.25
CA THR A 5 3.87 75.19 -17.58
C THR A 5 4.75 75.65 -16.41
N GLY A 6 6.08 75.66 -16.42
CA GLY A 6 7.04 75.74 -17.47
C GLY A 6 8.49 75.70 -16.96
N THR A 7 9.36 75.34 -17.83
CA THR A 7 10.82 75.57 -17.87
C THR A 7 11.15 77.05 -18.19
N PRO A 8 12.41 77.59 -18.08
CA PRO A 8 13.52 77.15 -18.93
C PRO A 8 14.96 77.34 -18.41
N LYS A 9 15.91 76.60 -18.96
CA LYS A 9 17.15 76.93 -19.69
C LYS A 9 18.13 78.05 -19.14
N ARG A 10 19.47 77.85 -19.04
CA ARG A 10 20.45 77.75 -20.17
C ARG A 10 21.88 77.73 -19.66
N THR A 11 22.78 76.93 -20.25
CA THR A 11 24.09 77.16 -20.90
C THR A 11 25.22 77.77 -20.07
N GLY A 12 26.47 77.38 -20.11
CA GLY A 12 27.25 76.61 -21.04
C GLY A 12 28.75 76.93 -20.91
N ARG A 13 29.57 76.05 -21.44
CA ARG A 13 30.93 76.20 -21.93
C ARG A 13 32.13 76.24 -20.97
N SER A 14 32.96 75.20 -21.11
CA SER A 14 34.42 75.23 -21.03
C SER A 14 35.04 76.23 -22.00
N PRO A 15 36.35 76.67 -21.90
CA PRO A 15 37.41 75.79 -22.38
C PRO A 15 38.83 75.93 -21.76
N VAL A 16 39.65 74.90 -21.95
CA VAL A 16 41.01 74.74 -22.48
C VAL A 16 42.19 75.49 -21.84
N ALA A 17 43.16 74.71 -21.35
CA ALA A 17 44.62 74.70 -21.40
C ALA A 17 45.42 76.06 -21.49
N ASP A 18 46.48 76.25 -20.69
CA ASP A 18 47.87 76.21 -21.22
C ASP A 18 48.95 76.05 -20.14
N LYS A 19 50.00 75.42 -20.56
CA LYS A 19 51.29 75.29 -19.84
C LYS A 19 52.03 76.57 -19.71
N ARG A 20 52.75 76.81 -18.63
CA ARG A 20 54.22 77.10 -18.70
C ARG A 20 54.89 77.21 -17.31
N ALA A 21 56.09 76.70 -17.30
CA ALA A 21 57.06 76.63 -16.23
C ALA A 21 57.61 78.00 -15.81
N SER A 22 58.03 78.16 -14.62
CA SER A 22 59.43 78.29 -14.17
C SER A 22 59.56 79.11 -12.91
N ALA A 23 60.59 78.77 -12.19
CA ALA A 23 61.48 79.54 -11.35
C ALA A 23 61.35 79.44 -9.83
N THR A 24 62.36 78.85 -9.32
CA THR A 24 62.94 78.78 -8.01
C THR A 24 63.01 80.08 -7.26
N GLU A 25 62.49 80.11 -6.04
CA GLU A 25 63.02 81.07 -5.06
C GLU A 25 62.98 80.44 -3.64
N GLN A 26 64.19 80.26 -3.08
CA GLN A 26 64.42 79.89 -1.71
C GLN A 26 64.02 81.01 -0.75
N LYS A 27 63.14 80.71 0.20
CA LYS A 27 62.97 81.56 1.40
C LYS A 27 63.13 80.69 2.68
N ALA A 28 63.91 81.24 3.58
CA ALA A 28 64.41 80.75 4.83
C ALA A 28 63.28 80.31 5.83
N PRO A 29 63.59 79.44 6.79
CA PRO A 29 62.55 78.84 7.67
C PRO A 29 62.07 79.81 8.74
N VAL A 30 60.81 80.13 8.74
CA VAL A 30 60.14 80.85 9.84
C VAL A 30 59.96 79.88 11.00
N ARG A 31 60.54 80.15 12.14
CA ARG A 31 60.34 79.52 13.43
C ARG A 31 58.84 79.61 13.82
N ARG A 32 58.10 78.57 13.71
CA ARG A 32 56.76 78.43 14.33
C ARG A 32 56.93 78.21 15.84
N HIS A 33 56.50 79.17 16.63
CA HIS A 33 56.27 78.97 18.05
C HIS A 33 55.31 77.84 18.31
N LYS A 34 55.75 76.84 19.08
CA LYS A 34 54.89 75.83 19.62
C LYS A 34 53.86 76.46 20.58
N ALA A 35 52.60 76.41 20.21
CA ALA A 35 51.51 76.70 21.16
C ALA A 35 51.57 75.73 22.37
N PRO A 36 51.27 76.22 23.58
CA PRO A 36 51.34 75.40 24.78
C PRO A 36 50.32 74.24 24.70
N ALA A 37 50.83 73.03 24.91
CA ALA A 37 50.00 71.84 24.98
C ALA A 37 48.92 72.00 26.07
N ARG A 38 47.68 72.09 25.67
CA ARG A 38 46.57 71.93 26.63
C ARG A 38 46.79 70.62 27.38
N ARG A 39 47.04 70.69 28.68
CA ARG A 39 46.98 69.51 29.61
C ARG A 39 45.58 69.00 29.59
N GLY A 40 45.27 67.99 28.69
CA GLY A 40 44.06 67.22 28.77
C GLY A 40 43.98 66.44 30.12
N ASN A 41 42.84 66.49 30.76
CA ASN A 41 42.60 65.88 32.02
C ASN A 41 43.23 64.48 32.08
N VAL A 42 44.10 64.23 33.05
CA VAL A 42 44.79 62.97 33.27
C VAL A 42 43.75 61.77 33.36
N VAL A 43 42.58 62.04 33.89
CA VAL A 43 41.48 61.13 34.00
C VAL A 43 40.95 60.63 32.63
N VAL A 44 40.83 61.53 31.65
CA VAL A 44 40.35 61.16 30.29
C VAL A 44 41.44 60.37 29.53
N ARG A 45 42.72 60.60 29.76
CA ARG A 45 43.85 59.83 29.17
C ARG A 45 43.99 58.47 29.80
N THR A 46 43.76 58.31 31.09
CA THR A 46 43.74 57.01 31.78
C THR A 46 42.49 56.17 31.35
N ILE A 47 41.30 56.74 31.29
CA ILE A 47 40.10 56.08 30.79
C ILE A 47 40.28 55.66 29.32
N ALA A 48 40.76 56.52 28.44
CA ALA A 48 41.03 56.17 27.05
C ALA A 48 42.13 55.10 26.90
N GLY A 49 43.13 55.11 27.77
CA GLY A 49 44.19 54.11 27.81
C GLY A 49 43.67 52.75 28.29
N THR A 50 42.84 52.70 29.36
CA THR A 50 42.25 51.47 29.88
C THR A 50 41.21 50.90 28.87
N VAL A 51 40.35 51.71 28.27
CA VAL A 51 39.45 51.28 27.21
C VAL A 51 40.23 50.74 26.00
N GLY A 52 41.28 51.41 25.57
CA GLY A 52 42.15 50.93 24.51
C GLY A 52 42.90 49.65 24.82
N LEU A 53 43.32 49.44 26.10
CA LEU A 53 43.93 48.20 26.54
C LEU A 53 42.88 47.04 26.58
N ILE A 54 41.71 47.28 27.14
CA ILE A 54 40.61 46.31 27.15
C ILE A 54 40.22 45.94 25.72
N TRP A 55 40.08 46.89 24.83
CA TRP A 55 39.81 46.68 23.41
C TRP A 55 40.89 45.84 22.73
N ARG A 56 42.17 46.09 22.97
CA ARG A 56 43.27 45.29 22.42
C ARG A 56 43.27 43.86 22.96
N ILE A 57 42.99 43.67 24.24
CA ILE A 57 42.90 42.35 24.85
C ILE A 57 41.71 41.60 24.28
N LEU A 58 40.52 42.20 24.23
CA LEU A 58 39.30 41.59 23.66
C LEU A 58 39.51 41.26 22.17
N TRP A 59 40.06 42.20 21.38
CA TRP A 59 40.34 41.99 19.96
C TRP A 59 41.39 40.90 19.75
N GLY A 60 42.49 40.95 20.53
CA GLY A 60 43.53 39.93 20.45
C GLY A 60 43.05 38.54 20.87
N SER A 61 42.19 38.46 21.92
CA SER A 61 41.57 37.21 22.36
C SER A 61 40.55 36.68 21.30
N MET A 62 39.71 37.56 20.77
CA MET A 62 38.77 37.25 19.71
C MET A 62 39.46 36.71 18.46
N TRP A 63 40.57 37.34 18.04
CA TRP A 63 41.37 36.91 16.88
C TRP A 63 42.02 35.52 17.11
N ARG A 64 42.55 35.27 18.32
CA ARG A 64 43.11 33.96 18.70
C ARG A 64 42.04 32.90 18.71
N LEU A 65 40.86 33.21 19.26
CA LEU A 65 39.71 32.29 19.30
C LEU A 65 39.22 31.99 17.87
N ALA A 66 39.13 32.99 17.00
CA ALA A 66 38.82 32.81 15.60
C ALA A 66 39.81 31.89 14.88
N MET A 67 41.13 32.08 15.13
CA MET A 67 42.17 31.24 14.54
C MET A 67 42.10 29.80 15.02
N VAL A 68 41.84 29.56 16.30
CA VAL A 68 41.62 28.21 16.87
C VAL A 68 40.39 27.57 16.24
N MET A 69 39.28 28.32 16.10
CA MET A 69 38.07 27.83 15.43
C MET A 69 38.32 27.48 13.96
N ILE A 70 39.05 28.27 13.23
CA ILE A 70 39.43 27.99 11.84
C ILE A 70 40.31 26.74 11.75
N LEU A 71 41.22 26.52 12.68
CA LEU A 71 42.04 25.30 12.73
C LEU A 71 41.21 24.05 13.06
N ILE A 72 40.27 24.16 14.01
CA ILE A 72 39.36 23.05 14.36
C ILE A 72 38.46 22.72 13.16
N VAL A 73 37.80 23.70 12.56
CA VAL A 73 36.93 23.51 11.41
C VAL A 73 37.72 22.99 10.21
N GLY A 74 38.89 23.57 9.92
CA GLY A 74 39.79 23.12 8.86
C GLY A 74 40.28 21.68 9.04
N GLY A 75 40.67 21.29 10.27
CA GLY A 75 41.06 19.91 10.61
C GLY A 75 39.92 18.95 10.47
N ALA A 76 38.72 19.30 10.94
CA ALA A 76 37.51 18.49 10.78
C ALA A 76 37.10 18.35 9.32
N THR A 77 37.20 19.43 8.52
CA THR A 77 36.95 19.43 7.07
C THR A 77 37.93 18.48 6.36
N ALA A 78 39.23 18.55 6.69
CA ALA A 78 40.23 17.67 6.10
C ALA A 78 39.99 16.17 6.47
N TYR A 79 39.57 15.91 7.69
CA TYR A 79 39.19 14.56 8.11
C TYR A 79 38.01 14.05 7.28
N PHE A 80 36.91 14.79 7.22
CA PHE A 80 35.75 14.38 6.42
C PHE A 80 36.07 14.27 4.93
N TYR A 81 36.88 15.17 4.37
CA TYR A 81 37.33 15.10 2.97
C TYR A 81 38.02 13.75 2.67
N ALA A 82 38.87 13.30 3.59
CA ALA A 82 39.61 12.04 3.42
C ALA A 82 38.72 10.80 3.56
N THR A 83 37.59 10.89 4.29
CA THR A 83 36.68 9.77 4.54
C THR A 83 35.52 9.70 3.56
N LEU A 84 35.22 10.75 2.80
CA LEU A 84 34.16 10.73 1.80
C LEU A 84 34.50 9.76 0.66
N PRO A 85 33.55 8.88 0.23
CA PRO A 85 33.73 7.96 -0.90
C PRO A 85 33.66 8.67 -2.26
N GLU A 86 33.72 7.95 -3.36
CA GLU A 86 33.42 8.49 -4.70
C GLU A 86 31.91 8.84 -4.79
N PRO A 87 31.52 9.85 -5.62
CA PRO A 87 30.14 10.37 -5.64
C PRO A 87 29.10 9.30 -6.04
N GLU A 88 29.46 8.38 -6.96
CA GLU A 88 28.57 7.31 -7.44
C GLU A 88 28.11 6.40 -6.30
N ALA A 89 29.00 6.11 -5.35
CA ALA A 89 28.66 5.29 -4.17
C ALA A 89 27.67 5.99 -3.23
N LEU A 90 27.46 7.30 -3.37
CA LEU A 90 26.53 8.08 -2.59
C LEU A 90 25.15 8.25 -3.24
N PHE A 91 25.00 7.93 -4.52
CA PHE A 91 23.72 8.04 -5.22
C PHE A 91 22.76 6.94 -4.75
N ASP A 92 23.27 5.74 -4.53
CA ASP A 92 22.47 4.62 -4.04
C ASP A 92 22.37 4.63 -2.50
N ALA A 93 21.15 4.72 -2.01
CA ALA A 93 20.84 4.75 -0.58
C ALA A 93 20.05 3.52 -0.14
N ARG A 94 20.12 2.41 -0.92
CA ARG A 94 19.34 1.21 -0.65
C ARG A 94 19.70 0.59 0.69
N ALA A 95 18.79 0.67 1.61
CA ALA A 95 18.78 -0.08 2.84
C ALA A 95 17.89 -1.32 2.75
N ARG A 96 16.86 -1.25 1.89
CA ARG A 96 15.89 -2.33 1.64
C ARG A 96 15.37 -2.24 0.22
N GLY A 97 15.09 -3.40 -0.39
CA GLY A 97 14.44 -3.46 -1.70
C GLY A 97 12.99 -2.98 -1.66
N SER A 98 12.52 -2.52 -2.79
CA SER A 98 11.11 -2.16 -2.99
C SER A 98 10.34 -3.32 -3.61
N VAL A 99 9.03 -3.34 -3.38
CA VAL A 99 8.10 -4.29 -4.00
C VAL A 99 7.17 -3.54 -4.93
N THR A 100 7.28 -3.80 -6.22
CA THR A 100 6.34 -3.31 -7.23
C THR A 100 5.30 -4.38 -7.52
N MET A 101 4.02 -4.05 -7.39
CA MET A 101 2.91 -4.98 -7.63
C MET A 101 2.21 -4.67 -8.93
N LEU A 102 2.11 -5.69 -9.77
CA LEU A 102 1.39 -5.66 -11.04
C LEU A 102 0.03 -6.36 -10.88
N ASP A 103 -0.99 -5.81 -11.51
CA ASP A 103 -2.30 -6.44 -11.63
C ASP A 103 -2.26 -7.65 -12.59
N GLN A 104 -3.41 -8.28 -12.81
CA GLN A 104 -3.51 -9.41 -13.72
C GLN A 104 -3.07 -9.10 -15.17
N ASP A 105 -3.21 -7.83 -15.60
CA ASP A 105 -2.86 -7.34 -16.94
C ASP A 105 -1.40 -6.85 -17.03
N GLY A 106 -0.63 -6.95 -15.94
CA GLY A 106 0.78 -6.53 -15.86
C GLY A 106 0.97 -5.02 -15.65
N LYS A 107 -0.07 -4.28 -15.25
CA LYS A 107 0.03 -2.85 -14.94
C LYS A 107 0.31 -2.66 -13.46
N VAL A 108 1.15 -1.68 -13.13
CA VAL A 108 1.46 -1.34 -11.74
C VAL A 108 0.22 -0.76 -11.06
N PHE A 109 -0.17 -1.32 -9.92
CA PHE A 109 -1.26 -0.82 -9.10
C PHE A 109 -0.86 -0.48 -7.67
N ALA A 110 0.24 -1.03 -7.16
CA ALA A 110 0.71 -0.74 -5.81
C ALA A 110 2.23 -0.89 -5.67
N TRP A 111 2.77 -0.22 -4.66
CA TRP A 111 4.15 -0.36 -4.22
C TRP A 111 4.17 -0.62 -2.71
N ARG A 112 5.13 -1.40 -2.23
CA ARG A 112 5.43 -1.60 -0.81
C ARG A 112 6.93 -1.44 -0.57
N GLY A 113 7.29 -1.04 0.65
CA GLY A 113 8.65 -0.63 0.95
C GLY A 113 8.96 0.78 0.43
N GLU A 114 10.22 1.17 0.53
CA GLU A 114 10.72 2.42 -0.04
C GLU A 114 11.27 2.13 -1.43
N THR A 115 10.67 2.76 -2.45
CA THR A 115 11.18 2.67 -3.82
C THR A 115 12.32 3.66 -3.97
N TYR A 116 13.47 3.18 -4.37
CA TYR A 116 14.65 3.98 -4.68
C TYR A 116 14.82 4.07 -6.19
N GLY A 117 14.99 5.28 -6.68
CA GLY A 117 15.30 5.54 -8.09
C GLY A 117 16.58 6.35 -8.15
N ALA A 118 17.73 5.70 -8.05
CA ALA A 118 19.01 6.38 -8.23
C ALA A 118 19.25 6.61 -9.73
N VAL A 119 19.39 7.87 -10.10
CA VAL A 119 19.68 8.29 -11.48
C VAL A 119 20.84 9.30 -11.50
N THR A 120 21.57 9.30 -12.59
CA THR A 120 22.61 10.31 -12.85
C THR A 120 21.97 11.66 -13.18
N SER A 121 22.71 12.73 -12.96
CA SER A 121 22.24 14.11 -13.10
C SER A 121 21.71 14.45 -14.50
N ASP A 122 22.25 13.81 -15.55
CA ASP A 122 21.81 13.96 -16.94
C ASP A 122 20.42 13.35 -17.22
N ARG A 123 19.95 12.47 -16.34
CA ARG A 123 18.60 11.84 -16.40
C ARG A 123 17.56 12.58 -15.59
N ILE A 124 17.85 13.76 -15.10
CA ILE A 124 16.93 14.63 -14.38
C ILE A 124 16.65 15.89 -15.21
N ALA A 125 15.36 16.18 -15.43
CA ALA A 125 14.97 17.37 -16.19
C ALA A 125 15.60 18.66 -15.60
N PRO A 126 16.16 19.56 -16.41
CA PRO A 126 16.72 20.83 -15.93
C PRO A 126 15.71 21.63 -15.09
N VAL A 127 14.46 21.71 -15.53
CA VAL A 127 13.38 22.43 -14.81
C VAL A 127 13.13 21.86 -13.42
N LEU A 128 13.41 20.56 -13.19
CA LEU A 128 13.26 19.95 -11.88
C LEU A 128 14.40 20.33 -10.94
N LYS A 129 15.65 20.38 -11.43
CA LYS A 129 16.81 20.89 -10.69
C LYS A 129 16.60 22.35 -10.26
N GLU A 130 16.12 23.18 -11.20
CA GLU A 130 15.79 24.59 -10.98
C GLU A 130 14.69 24.77 -9.94
N ALA A 131 13.63 23.96 -9.97
CA ALA A 131 12.55 23.97 -8.98
C ALA A 131 13.07 23.65 -7.57
N VAL A 132 13.98 22.67 -7.45
CA VAL A 132 14.62 22.31 -6.17
C VAL A 132 15.48 23.45 -5.66
N MET A 133 16.34 24.04 -6.50
CA MET A 133 17.20 25.17 -6.13
C MET A 133 16.38 26.40 -5.73
N ALA A 134 15.32 26.73 -6.47
CA ALA A 134 14.45 27.87 -6.16
C ALA A 134 13.73 27.69 -4.80
N THR A 135 13.41 26.46 -4.44
CA THR A 135 12.65 26.13 -3.23
C THR A 135 13.54 26.04 -1.99
N GLU A 136 14.67 25.34 -2.09
CA GLU A 136 15.50 24.96 -0.95
C GLU A 136 16.72 25.85 -0.75
N ASP A 137 17.32 26.34 -1.85
CA ASP A 137 18.61 27.05 -1.77
C ASP A 137 18.86 27.96 -3.00
N ARG A 138 18.25 29.13 -2.99
CA ARG A 138 18.32 30.10 -4.11
C ARG A 138 19.74 30.53 -4.50
N ARG A 139 20.70 30.43 -3.57
CA ARG A 139 22.11 30.81 -3.78
C ARG A 139 23.04 29.61 -3.84
N PHE A 140 22.50 28.41 -4.10
CA PHE A 140 23.27 27.16 -4.11
C PHE A 140 24.58 27.25 -4.90
N ASN A 141 24.55 27.86 -6.06
CA ASN A 141 25.71 27.99 -6.93
C ASN A 141 26.74 29.06 -6.47
N TRP A 142 26.43 29.83 -5.41
CA TRP A 142 27.25 30.98 -5.02
C TRP A 142 27.98 30.85 -3.69
N HIS A 143 27.60 29.87 -2.85
CA HIS A 143 28.23 29.64 -1.55
C HIS A 143 29.01 28.32 -1.52
N LEU A 144 29.90 28.20 -0.55
CA LEU A 144 30.75 27.03 -0.30
C LEU A 144 30.14 26.12 0.82
N GLY A 145 28.89 25.67 0.64
CA GLY A 145 28.22 24.76 1.55
C GLY A 145 27.46 25.40 2.71
N VAL A 146 27.76 26.63 3.08
CA VAL A 146 27.04 27.42 4.09
C VAL A 146 26.68 28.77 3.52
N ASP A 147 25.43 29.22 3.72
CA ASP A 147 24.96 30.53 3.27
C ASP A 147 24.70 31.48 4.46
N PRO A 148 25.67 32.34 4.85
CA PRO A 148 25.48 33.27 5.95
C PRO A 148 24.36 34.30 5.72
N ILE A 149 24.09 34.67 4.45
CA ILE A 149 23.04 35.61 4.08
C ILE A 149 21.69 34.96 4.27
N GLY A 150 21.54 33.68 3.86
CA GLY A 150 20.35 32.89 4.06
C GLY A 150 20.02 32.69 5.55
N ILE A 151 21.03 32.39 6.36
CA ILE A 151 20.88 32.24 7.81
C ILE A 151 20.41 33.58 8.43
N ALA A 152 21.04 34.69 8.06
CA ALA A 152 20.63 36.00 8.58
C ALA A 152 19.21 36.39 8.16
N SER A 153 18.81 36.06 6.93
CA SER A 153 17.45 36.27 6.41
C SER A 153 16.44 35.42 7.17
N ALA A 154 16.71 34.13 7.39
CA ALA A 154 15.86 33.24 8.15
C ALA A 154 15.65 33.71 9.59
N ILE A 155 16.72 34.14 10.27
CA ILE A 155 16.65 34.72 11.62
C ILE A 155 15.76 35.98 11.62
N LYS A 156 15.95 36.90 10.64
CA LYS A 156 15.12 38.11 10.52
C LYS A 156 13.62 37.75 10.36
N ILE A 157 13.29 36.80 9.51
CA ILE A 157 11.91 36.36 9.27
C ILE A 157 11.34 35.78 10.56
N ASN A 158 12.03 34.83 11.21
CA ASN A 158 11.58 34.21 12.46
C ASN A 158 11.26 35.22 13.55
N LEU A 159 12.18 36.20 13.74
CA LEU A 159 11.99 37.27 14.72
C LEU A 159 10.82 38.21 14.34
N SER A 160 10.60 38.47 13.04
CA SER A 160 9.47 39.30 12.59
C SER A 160 8.12 38.61 12.78
N GLU A 161 8.11 37.28 12.81
CA GLU A 161 6.92 36.43 13.07
C GLU A 161 6.74 36.12 14.57
N GLY A 162 7.56 36.69 15.45
CA GLY A 162 7.49 36.49 16.90
C GLY A 162 7.99 35.13 17.38
N ARG A 163 8.77 34.42 16.57
CA ARG A 163 9.39 33.14 16.92
C ARG A 163 10.81 33.35 17.45
N GLY A 164 11.37 32.30 18.05
CA GLY A 164 12.80 32.30 18.40
C GLY A 164 13.69 32.39 17.16
N ALA A 165 14.89 32.96 17.28
CA ALA A 165 15.80 33.21 16.16
C ALA A 165 16.10 31.94 15.29
N LEU A 166 16.03 30.74 15.90
CA LEU A 166 16.30 29.47 15.25
C LEU A 166 15.04 28.59 15.11
N GLU A 167 13.85 29.15 15.38
CA GLU A 167 12.56 28.44 15.33
C GLU A 167 11.77 28.88 14.08
N GLY A 168 11.41 27.93 13.20
CA GLY A 168 10.61 28.19 12.02
C GLY A 168 11.39 28.08 10.72
N HIS A 169 11.61 29.21 10.03
CA HIS A 169 12.34 29.19 8.76
C HIS A 169 13.80 28.79 8.98
N GLY A 170 14.25 27.72 8.30
CA GLY A 170 15.63 27.23 8.34
C GLY A 170 16.47 27.87 7.25
N GLY A 171 17.66 28.35 7.62
CA GLY A 171 18.67 28.80 6.66
C GLY A 171 19.67 27.72 6.26
N SER A 172 19.27 26.45 6.24
CA SER A 172 20.15 25.33 5.87
C SER A 172 20.23 25.22 4.35
N THR A 173 21.45 25.11 3.83
CA THR A 173 21.72 24.90 2.41
C THR A 173 21.44 23.45 1.96
N ILE A 174 21.33 23.22 0.65
CA ILE A 174 21.27 21.86 0.07
C ILE A 174 22.47 21.03 0.54
N THR A 175 23.68 21.58 0.54
CA THR A 175 24.89 20.88 1.00
C THR A 175 24.81 20.48 2.46
N GLN A 176 24.29 21.31 3.35
CA GLN A 176 24.05 20.94 4.75
C GLN A 176 22.95 19.88 4.89
N GLN A 177 21.94 19.91 4.03
CA GLN A 177 20.92 18.86 3.99
C GLN A 177 21.49 17.52 3.51
N VAL A 178 22.39 17.52 2.51
CA VAL A 178 23.16 16.33 2.10
C VAL A 178 23.99 15.79 3.26
N ALA A 179 24.70 16.64 4.01
CA ALA A 179 25.45 16.21 5.19
C ALA A 179 24.55 15.47 6.21
N LYS A 180 23.32 15.98 6.40
CA LYS A 180 22.29 15.31 7.24
C LYS A 180 21.81 13.99 6.64
N LEU A 181 21.56 13.93 5.33
CA LEU A 181 21.11 12.72 4.65
C LEU A 181 22.17 11.61 4.67
N LEU A 182 23.45 11.98 4.67
CA LEU A 182 24.59 11.07 4.79
C LEU A 182 24.97 10.73 6.24
N CYS A 183 24.14 11.08 7.22
CA CYS A 183 24.41 10.85 8.64
C CYS A 183 25.80 11.32 9.10
N LEU A 184 26.36 12.38 8.46
CA LEU A 184 27.72 12.90 8.68
C LEU A 184 28.83 11.85 8.48
N GLY A 185 28.59 10.83 7.66
CA GLY A 185 29.53 9.73 7.38
C GLY A 185 29.48 8.58 8.37
N ASP A 186 28.57 8.62 9.36
CA ASP A 186 28.35 7.47 10.26
C ASP A 186 27.67 6.33 9.46
N SER A 187 28.07 5.08 9.72
CA SER A 187 27.48 3.88 9.16
C SER A 187 26.61 3.14 10.17
N PHE A 188 25.66 2.34 9.69
CA PHE A 188 24.83 1.48 10.53
C PHE A 188 25.69 0.45 11.28
N ASP A 189 25.44 0.32 12.58
CA ASP A 189 26.06 -0.68 13.44
C ASP A 189 24.93 -1.51 14.12
N PRO A 190 24.81 -2.80 13.79
CA PRO A 190 23.77 -3.67 14.33
C PRO A 190 23.86 -3.91 15.85
N ILE A 191 25.00 -3.58 16.49
CA ILE A 191 25.15 -3.64 17.93
C ILE A 191 24.46 -2.43 18.61
N ARG A 192 24.48 -1.27 17.94
CA ARG A 192 23.97 -0.02 18.48
C ARG A 192 22.49 0.22 18.14
N TRP A 193 22.05 -0.16 16.95
CA TRP A 193 20.69 0.05 16.46
C TRP A 193 20.06 -1.28 16.00
N LYS A 194 18.79 -1.48 16.30
CA LYS A 194 18.06 -2.71 15.95
C LYS A 194 17.89 -2.90 14.44
N ASN A 195 17.79 -1.79 13.71
CA ASN A 195 17.66 -1.76 12.26
C ASN A 195 18.09 -0.40 11.72
N GLU A 196 18.24 -0.32 10.39
CA GLU A 196 18.66 0.91 9.71
C GLU A 196 17.66 2.06 9.85
N ALA A 197 16.35 1.77 9.98
CA ALA A 197 15.35 2.82 10.18
C ALA A 197 15.54 3.53 11.53
N GLU A 198 15.89 2.79 12.59
CA GLU A 198 16.23 3.35 13.90
C GLU A 198 17.53 4.19 13.82
N PHE A 199 18.54 3.69 13.09
CA PHE A 199 19.77 4.45 12.81
C PHE A 199 19.49 5.76 12.07
N GLU A 200 18.72 5.71 10.99
CA GLU A 200 18.35 6.92 10.24
C GLU A 200 17.56 7.92 11.08
N GLN A 201 16.65 7.42 11.92
CA GLN A 201 15.89 8.26 12.84
C GLN A 201 16.80 8.94 13.85
N ASP A 202 17.74 8.20 14.47
CA ASP A 202 18.68 8.71 15.46
C ASP A 202 19.66 9.72 14.84
N CYS A 203 20.26 9.39 13.70
CA CYS A 203 21.21 10.29 13.03
C CYS A 203 20.56 11.59 12.53
N ARG A 204 19.24 11.58 12.26
CA ARG A 204 18.49 12.75 11.80
C ARG A 204 17.89 13.61 12.91
N VAL A 205 18.02 13.21 14.19
CA VAL A 205 17.55 14.00 15.35
C VAL A 205 18.17 15.38 15.32
N THR A 206 17.34 16.41 15.41
CA THR A 206 17.80 17.80 15.40
C THR A 206 18.45 18.17 16.72
N SER A 207 19.76 18.44 16.70
CA SER A 207 20.51 18.95 17.85
C SER A 207 21.46 20.06 17.41
N LEU A 208 21.78 20.99 18.34
CA LEU A 208 22.74 22.04 18.08
C LEU A 208 24.13 21.47 17.76
N TRP A 209 24.52 20.40 18.44
CA TRP A 209 25.80 19.73 18.23
C TRP A 209 25.91 19.14 16.82
N ARG A 210 24.86 18.53 16.32
CA ARG A 210 24.83 18.07 14.94
C ARG A 210 24.95 19.22 13.96
N LYS A 211 24.23 20.33 14.16
CA LYS A 211 24.33 21.53 13.33
C LYS A 211 25.75 22.10 13.26
N ILE A 212 26.51 22.03 14.35
CA ILE A 212 27.93 22.43 14.36
C ILE A 212 28.77 21.47 13.51
N LYS A 213 28.52 20.16 13.58
CA LYS A 213 29.24 19.16 12.77
C LYS A 213 28.88 19.23 11.28
N GLU A 214 27.65 19.65 10.92
CA GLU A 214 27.23 19.83 9.53
C GLU A 214 28.12 20.86 8.79
N VAL A 215 28.68 21.86 9.45
CA VAL A 215 29.48 22.92 8.80
C VAL A 215 30.78 22.36 8.20
N PRO A 216 31.69 21.72 8.95
CA PRO A 216 32.93 21.18 8.38
C PRO A 216 32.62 20.02 7.38
N TYR A 217 31.54 19.26 7.57
CA TYR A 217 31.13 18.23 6.63
C TYR A 217 30.67 18.84 5.30
N ALA A 218 29.88 19.92 5.34
CA ALA A 218 29.46 20.67 4.15
C ALA A 218 30.65 21.25 3.38
N PHE A 219 31.66 21.80 4.08
CA PHE A 219 32.88 22.23 3.43
C PHE A 219 33.67 21.09 2.78
N ALA A 220 33.69 19.93 3.39
CA ALA A 220 34.33 18.75 2.81
C ALA A 220 33.61 18.26 1.55
N LEU A 221 32.26 18.25 1.55
CA LEU A 221 31.46 17.94 0.37
C LEU A 221 31.78 18.91 -0.80
N GLU A 222 31.77 20.22 -0.53
CA GLU A 222 32.05 21.23 -1.55
C GLU A 222 33.52 21.21 -2.05
N ALA A 223 34.44 20.74 -1.22
CA ALA A 223 35.84 20.57 -1.62
C ALA A 223 36.08 19.35 -2.48
N LYS A 224 35.28 18.28 -2.30
CA LYS A 224 35.46 17.01 -2.97
C LYS A 224 34.56 16.82 -4.20
N TYR A 225 33.32 17.32 -4.16
CA TYR A 225 32.30 17.11 -5.18
C TYR A 225 31.90 18.39 -5.89
N SER A 226 31.48 18.29 -7.15
CA SER A 226 30.92 19.42 -7.89
C SER A 226 29.53 19.80 -7.33
N LYS A 227 29.05 20.98 -7.64
CA LYS A 227 27.67 21.39 -7.30
C LYS A 227 26.62 20.48 -7.87
N ASP A 228 26.83 19.96 -9.08
CA ASP A 228 25.91 19.04 -9.74
C ASP A 228 25.91 17.68 -9.02
N ASP A 229 27.06 17.18 -8.57
CA ASP A 229 27.14 15.95 -7.76
C ASP A 229 26.40 16.11 -6.42
N ILE A 230 26.61 17.24 -5.71
CA ILE A 230 25.94 17.51 -4.44
C ILE A 230 24.42 17.58 -4.63
N LEU A 231 23.96 18.28 -5.69
CA LEU A 231 22.54 18.34 -6.02
C LEU A 231 21.99 16.96 -6.39
N ASN A 232 22.74 16.18 -7.14
CA ASN A 232 22.34 14.83 -7.54
C ASN A 232 22.24 13.88 -6.33
N ILE A 233 23.19 13.92 -5.39
CA ILE A 233 23.10 13.18 -4.11
C ILE A 233 21.84 13.61 -3.35
N TYR A 234 21.55 14.90 -3.26
CA TYR A 234 20.36 15.42 -2.62
C TYR A 234 19.08 14.89 -3.24
N MET A 235 19.00 14.94 -4.57
CA MET A 235 17.82 14.53 -5.32
C MET A 235 17.58 13.00 -5.28
N ASN A 236 18.63 12.21 -5.19
CA ASN A 236 18.50 10.75 -5.09
C ASN A 236 18.14 10.27 -3.66
N ARG A 237 18.51 11.02 -2.61
CA ARG A 237 18.34 10.59 -1.21
C ARG A 237 17.18 11.22 -0.47
N SER A 238 16.58 12.27 -1.03
CA SER A 238 15.48 12.98 -0.37
C SER A 238 14.22 12.12 -0.32
N TYR A 239 13.60 12.05 0.86
CA TYR A 239 12.29 11.40 1.01
C TYR A 239 11.20 12.30 0.42
N MET A 240 10.40 11.73 -0.49
CA MET A 240 9.42 12.46 -1.30
C MET A 240 7.97 12.15 -0.92
N GLY A 241 7.75 11.49 0.22
CA GLY A 241 6.40 11.06 0.62
C GLY A 241 5.93 9.80 -0.10
N GLY A 242 4.88 9.19 0.43
CA GLY A 242 4.27 8.01 -0.16
C GLY A 242 5.20 6.80 -0.30
N GLY A 243 6.35 6.74 0.40
CA GLY A 243 7.35 5.68 0.28
C GLY A 243 8.35 5.89 -0.86
N ALA A 244 8.34 7.02 -1.57
CA ALA A 244 9.33 7.33 -2.60
C ALA A 244 10.56 8.00 -1.98
N ARG A 245 11.75 7.48 -2.28
CA ARG A 245 13.05 8.13 -2.02
C ARG A 245 13.73 8.43 -3.34
N GLY A 246 14.14 9.68 -3.47
CA GLY A 246 14.64 10.24 -4.72
C GLY A 246 13.54 10.72 -5.66
N PHE A 247 13.93 11.66 -6.51
CA PHE A 247 13.01 12.32 -7.43
C PHE A 247 12.58 11.42 -8.59
N GLU A 248 13.42 10.47 -9.02
CA GLU A 248 13.05 9.46 -10.02
C GLU A 248 11.93 8.57 -9.47
N ALA A 249 12.10 8.01 -8.27
CA ALA A 249 11.08 7.19 -7.63
C ALA A 249 9.78 7.97 -7.42
N ALA A 250 9.86 9.24 -7.04
CA ALA A 250 8.70 10.10 -6.87
C ALA A 250 7.98 10.41 -8.20
N SER A 251 8.74 10.68 -9.26
CA SER A 251 8.19 10.90 -10.62
C SER A 251 7.47 9.67 -11.14
N GLN A 252 8.10 8.50 -11.05
CA GLN A 252 7.48 7.23 -11.42
C GLN A 252 6.21 6.98 -10.59
N ARG A 253 6.28 7.16 -9.28
CA ARG A 253 5.17 6.90 -8.37
C ARG A 253 3.97 7.81 -8.61
N TYR A 254 4.20 9.11 -8.78
CA TYR A 254 3.10 10.07 -8.89
C TYR A 254 2.62 10.26 -10.32
N PHE A 255 3.53 10.23 -11.30
CA PHE A 255 3.23 10.56 -12.68
C PHE A 255 3.42 9.40 -13.66
N ASN A 256 3.99 8.27 -13.21
CA ASN A 256 4.30 7.09 -14.04
C ASN A 256 5.20 7.43 -15.23
N LYS A 257 6.20 8.30 -15.01
CA LYS A 257 7.20 8.68 -16.00
C LYS A 257 8.54 9.01 -15.36
N PRO A 258 9.66 8.95 -16.11
CA PRO A 258 10.98 9.24 -15.58
C PRO A 258 11.11 10.73 -15.19
N ALA A 259 12.04 11.03 -14.27
CA ALA A 259 12.33 12.39 -13.83
C ALA A 259 12.91 13.28 -14.94
N SER A 260 13.40 12.69 -16.04
CA SER A 260 13.81 13.41 -17.27
C SER A 260 12.65 14.09 -18.01
N ASP A 261 11.43 13.56 -17.86
CA ASP A 261 10.27 13.91 -18.68
C ASP A 261 9.23 14.78 -17.95
N VAL A 262 9.55 15.21 -16.71
CA VAL A 262 8.64 16.07 -15.95
C VAL A 262 8.58 17.47 -16.52
N ASN A 263 7.38 18.02 -16.57
CA ASN A 263 7.15 19.40 -16.96
C ASN A 263 7.23 20.37 -15.76
N ALA A 264 7.09 21.67 -16.00
CA ALA A 264 7.23 22.71 -14.97
C ALA A 264 6.22 22.54 -13.80
N SER A 265 4.97 22.16 -14.07
CA SER A 265 3.96 21.96 -13.01
C SER A 265 4.25 20.74 -12.14
N GLU A 266 4.75 19.65 -12.75
CA GLU A 266 5.16 18.43 -12.05
C GLU A 266 6.45 18.64 -11.26
N ALA A 267 7.44 19.32 -11.87
CA ALA A 267 8.68 19.70 -11.20
C ALA A 267 8.41 20.56 -9.96
N ALA A 268 7.53 21.55 -10.07
CA ALA A 268 7.12 22.39 -8.96
C ALA A 268 6.36 21.60 -7.87
N MET A 269 5.54 20.62 -8.25
CA MET A 269 4.87 19.73 -7.30
C MET A 269 5.90 18.89 -6.55
N LEU A 270 6.83 18.22 -7.24
CA LEU A 270 7.86 17.41 -6.61
C LEU A 270 8.75 18.25 -5.67
N ALA A 271 9.24 19.40 -6.11
CA ALA A 271 10.04 20.28 -5.25
C ALA A 271 9.24 20.79 -4.03
N GLY A 272 7.94 20.99 -4.20
CA GLY A 272 7.04 21.40 -3.12
C GLY A 272 6.89 20.38 -2.00
N LEU A 273 7.14 19.09 -2.25
CA LEU A 273 7.08 18.00 -1.26
C LEU A 273 8.18 18.12 -0.19
N LEU A 274 9.34 18.67 -0.52
CA LEU A 274 10.52 18.68 0.34
C LEU A 274 10.29 19.31 1.72
N GLN A 275 9.41 20.29 1.81
CA GLN A 275 9.09 20.96 3.07
C GLN A 275 8.41 20.05 4.11
N ALA A 276 7.47 19.21 3.65
CA ALA A 276 6.74 18.26 4.49
C ALA A 276 6.22 17.11 3.62
N PRO A 277 7.07 16.13 3.26
CA PRO A 277 6.79 15.15 2.20
C PRO A 277 5.49 14.35 2.42
N SER A 278 5.25 13.85 3.63
CA SER A 278 4.03 13.09 3.93
C SER A 278 2.76 13.98 3.92
N TYR A 279 2.89 15.23 4.34
CA TYR A 279 1.77 16.16 4.39
C TYR A 279 1.38 16.66 3.00
N PHE A 280 2.36 16.99 2.16
CA PHE A 280 2.14 17.49 0.81
C PHE A 280 2.05 16.37 -0.25
N ALA A 281 2.20 15.09 0.12
CA ALA A 281 2.06 13.97 -0.81
C ALA A 281 0.75 14.10 -1.63
N PRO A 282 0.80 14.12 -2.97
CA PRO A 282 -0.39 14.35 -3.78
C PRO A 282 -1.39 13.20 -3.68
N THR A 283 -0.94 11.99 -3.36
CA THR A 283 -1.80 10.84 -3.03
C THR A 283 -2.58 11.03 -1.72
N ALA A 284 -2.10 11.85 -0.80
CA ALA A 284 -2.84 12.20 0.42
C ALA A 284 -3.87 13.30 0.15
N ASN A 285 -3.47 14.35 -0.59
CA ASN A 285 -4.36 15.46 -0.96
C ASN A 285 -3.80 16.21 -2.19
N LEU A 286 -4.34 15.91 -3.38
CA LEU A 286 -3.90 16.48 -4.64
C LEU A 286 -4.02 18.01 -4.66
N GLN A 287 -5.14 18.57 -4.22
CA GLN A 287 -5.34 20.02 -4.20
C GLN A 287 -4.32 20.76 -3.32
N ARG A 288 -3.94 20.19 -2.17
CA ARG A 288 -2.91 20.74 -1.31
C ARG A 288 -1.54 20.72 -1.98
N ALA A 289 -1.21 19.64 -2.68
CA ALA A 289 0.03 19.52 -3.45
C ALA A 289 0.08 20.54 -4.59
N GLN A 290 -1.01 20.71 -5.33
CA GLN A 290 -1.15 21.70 -6.41
C GLN A 290 -1.03 23.15 -5.88
N ASN A 291 -1.65 23.44 -4.73
CA ASN A 291 -1.52 24.76 -4.10
C ASN A 291 -0.06 25.03 -3.69
N ARG A 292 0.66 24.02 -3.18
CA ARG A 292 2.09 24.14 -2.85
C ARG A 292 2.94 24.29 -4.10
N ALA A 293 2.67 23.57 -5.17
CA ALA A 293 3.33 23.71 -6.48
C ALA A 293 3.18 25.13 -7.04
N SER A 294 2.00 25.74 -6.90
CA SER A 294 1.78 27.13 -7.32
C SER A 294 2.71 28.13 -6.59
N VAL A 295 3.03 27.88 -5.31
CA VAL A 295 4.03 28.69 -4.58
C VAL A 295 5.42 28.49 -5.18
N VAL A 296 5.80 27.23 -5.48
CA VAL A 296 7.12 26.92 -6.08
C VAL A 296 7.26 27.57 -7.45
N LEU A 297 6.23 27.55 -8.30
CA LEU A 297 6.22 28.25 -9.59
C LEU A 297 6.46 29.75 -9.43
N GLY A 298 5.95 30.37 -8.34
CA GLY A 298 6.25 31.76 -7.99
C GLY A 298 7.72 31.95 -7.68
N LEU A 299 8.32 31.07 -6.88
CA LEU A 299 9.75 31.13 -6.53
C LEU A 299 10.65 30.95 -7.76
N MET A 300 10.29 30.02 -8.66
CA MET A 300 11.02 29.82 -9.93
C MET A 300 10.98 31.06 -10.82
N THR A 301 9.85 31.79 -10.82
CA THR A 301 9.71 33.04 -11.55
C THR A 301 10.54 34.15 -10.92
N GLU A 302 10.57 34.25 -9.59
CA GLU A 302 11.41 35.22 -8.86
C GLU A 302 12.91 35.05 -9.13
N GLU A 303 13.36 33.77 -9.26
CA GLU A 303 14.77 33.45 -9.57
C GLU A 303 15.08 33.44 -11.07
N GLY A 304 14.09 33.69 -11.93
CA GLY A 304 14.29 33.79 -13.39
C GLY A 304 14.41 32.44 -14.10
N TYR A 305 14.08 31.33 -13.46
CA TYR A 305 14.04 29.99 -14.07
C TYR A 305 12.85 29.83 -14.99
N LEU A 306 11.74 30.51 -14.72
CA LEU A 306 10.55 30.55 -15.56
C LEU A 306 10.18 31.99 -15.90
N THR A 307 9.73 32.24 -17.11
CA THR A 307 9.07 33.50 -17.45
C THR A 307 7.68 33.55 -16.78
N PRO A 308 7.10 34.75 -16.56
CA PRO A 308 5.74 34.87 -16.02
C PRO A 308 4.68 34.12 -16.85
N ALA A 309 4.85 34.03 -18.18
CA ALA A 309 3.94 33.34 -19.07
C ALA A 309 4.00 31.81 -18.88
N GLU A 310 5.22 31.25 -18.77
CA GLU A 310 5.41 29.81 -18.51
C GLU A 310 4.86 29.42 -17.13
N ALA A 311 5.08 30.23 -16.11
CA ALA A 311 4.53 29.99 -14.78
C ALA A 311 3.01 30.03 -14.76
N GLU A 312 2.38 30.94 -15.51
CA GLU A 312 0.93 31.03 -15.63
C GLU A 312 0.36 29.84 -16.41
N GLN A 313 1.02 29.42 -17.48
CA GLN A 313 0.68 28.21 -18.21
C GLN A 313 0.74 26.95 -17.32
N ALA A 314 1.78 26.84 -16.48
CA ALA A 314 1.92 25.73 -15.54
C ALA A 314 0.84 25.74 -14.45
N ARG A 315 0.41 26.92 -13.97
CA ARG A 315 -0.72 27.07 -13.02
C ARG A 315 -2.06 26.72 -13.66
N ALA A 316 -2.27 27.09 -14.93
CA ALA A 316 -3.48 26.75 -15.66
C ALA A 316 -3.59 25.25 -15.96
N ASN A 317 -2.45 24.55 -16.01
CA ASN A 317 -2.37 23.11 -16.24
C ASN A 317 -1.64 22.42 -15.07
N PRO A 318 -2.26 22.34 -13.88
CA PRO A 318 -1.61 21.80 -12.70
C PRO A 318 -1.35 20.30 -12.86
N ALA A 319 -0.26 19.82 -12.29
CA ALA A 319 0.11 18.42 -12.32
C ALA A 319 -1.01 17.53 -11.77
N GLN A 320 -1.26 16.43 -12.47
CA GLN A 320 -2.25 15.41 -12.12
C GLN A 320 -1.55 14.10 -11.77
N LEU A 321 -2.19 13.29 -10.95
CA LEU A 321 -1.70 11.94 -10.66
C LEU A 321 -1.92 11.02 -11.86
N SER A 322 -1.04 10.05 -12.03
CA SER A 322 -1.29 8.92 -12.93
C SER A 322 -2.44 8.06 -12.39
N GLN A 323 -3.10 7.30 -13.27
CA GLN A 323 -4.14 6.36 -12.85
C GLN A 323 -3.65 5.39 -11.75
N ALA A 324 -2.40 4.92 -11.84
CA ALA A 324 -1.78 4.06 -10.83
C ALA A 324 -1.61 4.76 -9.48
N ALA A 325 -1.31 6.05 -9.48
CA ALA A 325 -1.16 6.85 -8.27
C ALA A 325 -2.52 7.29 -7.68
N GLU A 326 -3.52 7.53 -8.52
CA GLU A 326 -4.91 7.81 -8.11
C GLU A 326 -5.60 6.57 -7.57
N ALA A 327 -5.25 5.39 -8.07
CA ALA A 327 -5.81 4.12 -7.66
C ALA A 327 -5.46 3.85 -6.19
N ARG A 328 -6.30 4.39 -5.28
CA ARG A 328 -6.36 3.94 -3.88
C ARG A 328 -6.89 2.51 -3.79
N ALA A 329 -7.41 2.01 -4.91
CA ALA A 329 -7.95 0.68 -5.08
C ALA A 329 -6.83 -0.36 -4.91
N GLY A 330 -7.08 -1.35 -4.05
CA GLY A 330 -6.16 -2.47 -3.86
C GLY A 330 -5.20 -2.34 -2.68
N GLY A 331 -5.29 -1.31 -1.83
CA GLY A 331 -4.46 -1.19 -0.63
C GLY A 331 -4.54 -2.43 0.27
N TYR A 332 -5.74 -2.87 0.60
CA TYR A 332 -5.99 -4.09 1.37
C TYR A 332 -5.51 -5.37 0.67
N PHE A 333 -5.65 -5.42 -0.66
CA PHE A 333 -5.17 -6.55 -1.45
C PHE A 333 -3.63 -6.60 -1.45
N ALA A 334 -2.98 -5.47 -1.67
CA ALA A 334 -1.52 -5.38 -1.68
C ALA A 334 -0.91 -5.73 -0.31
N ASP A 335 -1.52 -5.25 0.80
CA ASP A 335 -1.09 -5.60 2.15
C ASP A 335 -1.25 -7.11 2.41
N TRP A 336 -2.37 -7.69 1.98
CA TRP A 336 -2.60 -9.13 2.10
C TRP A 336 -1.58 -9.96 1.29
N VAL A 337 -1.23 -9.55 0.08
CA VAL A 337 -0.20 -10.24 -0.73
C VAL A 337 1.16 -10.19 -0.03
N MET A 338 1.52 -9.07 0.58
CA MET A 338 2.75 -8.95 1.36
C MET A 338 2.76 -9.86 2.59
N GLU A 339 1.63 -9.91 3.34
CA GLU A 339 1.49 -10.73 4.55
C GLU A 339 1.44 -12.24 4.25
N SER A 340 0.85 -12.63 3.12
CA SER A 340 0.70 -14.04 2.69
C SER A 340 1.85 -14.55 1.83
N GLY A 341 2.72 -13.66 1.37
CA GLY A 341 3.90 -13.97 0.58
C GLY A 341 5.06 -14.54 1.39
N PRO A 342 6.13 -14.96 0.73
CA PRO A 342 7.34 -15.43 1.41
C PRO A 342 7.91 -14.41 2.39
N GLY A 343 8.37 -14.87 3.57
CA GLY A 343 8.81 -14.00 4.66
C GLY A 343 9.97 -13.05 4.31
N PHE A 344 10.76 -13.36 3.29
CA PHE A 344 11.84 -12.47 2.81
C PHE A 344 11.30 -11.17 2.17
N LEU A 345 10.07 -11.15 1.66
CA LEU A 345 9.44 -9.93 1.12
C LEU A 345 9.25 -8.85 2.18
N THR A 346 9.14 -9.25 3.44
CA THR A 346 8.81 -8.34 4.54
C THR A 346 10.02 -7.94 5.38
N SER A 347 11.17 -8.64 5.28
CA SER A 347 12.20 -8.48 6.31
C SER A 347 13.61 -8.11 5.86
N GLU A 348 14.16 -8.59 4.74
CA GLU A 348 15.62 -8.49 4.56
C GLU A 348 16.13 -8.41 3.10
N THR A 349 15.27 -8.28 2.10
CA THR A 349 15.80 -8.15 0.73
C THR A 349 16.30 -6.73 0.47
N THR A 350 17.52 -6.62 -0.07
CA THR A 350 18.08 -5.38 -0.62
C THR A 350 17.73 -5.22 -2.11
N GLU A 351 17.17 -6.27 -2.73
CA GLU A 351 16.82 -6.29 -4.13
C GLU A 351 15.39 -5.75 -4.35
N ASP A 352 15.23 -4.98 -5.40
CA ASP A 352 13.91 -4.59 -5.88
C ASP A 352 13.21 -5.79 -6.51
N VAL A 353 11.97 -6.07 -6.10
CA VAL A 353 11.19 -7.18 -6.62
C VAL A 353 9.91 -6.72 -7.30
N THR A 354 9.51 -7.46 -8.32
CA THR A 354 8.23 -7.27 -9.01
C THR A 354 7.36 -8.48 -8.75
N ILE A 355 6.14 -8.23 -8.27
CA ILE A 355 5.12 -9.26 -8.02
C ILE A 355 3.98 -9.07 -9.02
N ARG A 356 3.77 -10.06 -9.89
CA ARG A 356 2.54 -10.17 -10.67
C ARG A 356 1.47 -10.82 -9.81
N THR A 357 0.28 -10.21 -9.75
CA THR A 357 -0.79 -10.63 -8.88
C THR A 357 -2.05 -11.03 -9.64
N THR A 358 -3.03 -11.58 -8.90
CA THR A 358 -4.38 -11.87 -9.41
C THR A 358 -5.30 -10.65 -9.37
N PHE A 359 -4.86 -9.51 -8.89
CA PHE A 359 -5.67 -8.30 -8.71
C PHE A 359 -6.33 -7.85 -10.01
N ASP A 360 -7.63 -7.54 -9.95
CA ASP A 360 -8.38 -6.93 -11.06
C ASP A 360 -8.93 -5.56 -10.63
N PRO A 361 -8.34 -4.46 -11.11
CA PRO A 361 -8.78 -3.10 -10.75
C PRO A 361 -10.24 -2.81 -11.10
N ARG A 362 -10.78 -3.45 -12.16
CA ARG A 362 -12.18 -3.27 -12.57
C ARG A 362 -13.12 -3.91 -11.55
N ILE A 363 -12.81 -5.14 -11.12
CA ILE A 363 -13.58 -5.86 -10.09
C ILE A 363 -13.50 -5.12 -8.75
N GLN A 364 -12.31 -4.67 -8.36
CA GLN A 364 -12.13 -3.88 -7.13
C GLN A 364 -12.99 -2.62 -7.15
N THR A 365 -12.90 -1.82 -8.22
CA THR A 365 -13.66 -0.57 -8.36
C THR A 365 -15.17 -0.83 -8.39
N ALA A 366 -15.61 -1.88 -9.07
CA ALA A 366 -17.02 -2.27 -9.10
C ALA A 366 -17.52 -2.66 -7.70
N ALA A 367 -16.76 -3.46 -6.97
CA ALA A 367 -17.11 -3.88 -5.61
C ALA A 367 -17.15 -2.69 -4.63
N GLU A 368 -16.18 -1.79 -4.69
CA GLU A 368 -16.15 -0.56 -3.86
C GLU A 368 -17.33 0.35 -4.15
N ARG A 369 -17.67 0.55 -5.42
CA ARG A 369 -18.81 1.35 -5.86
C ARG A 369 -20.12 0.74 -5.36
N ALA A 370 -20.29 -0.57 -5.50
CA ALA A 370 -21.49 -1.27 -5.05
C ALA A 370 -21.66 -1.19 -3.52
N LEU A 371 -20.56 -1.42 -2.76
CA LEU A 371 -20.57 -1.28 -1.31
C LEU A 371 -20.94 0.13 -0.89
N LYS A 372 -20.26 1.13 -1.45
CA LYS A 372 -20.51 2.54 -1.14
C LYS A 372 -21.95 2.93 -1.42
N ARG A 373 -22.50 2.56 -2.58
CA ARG A 373 -23.89 2.84 -2.97
C ARG A 373 -24.87 2.31 -1.93
N ILE A 374 -24.73 1.05 -1.50
CA ILE A 374 -25.63 0.45 -0.51
C ILE A 374 -25.49 1.14 0.86
N PHE A 375 -24.27 1.53 1.27
CA PHE A 375 -24.07 2.24 2.53
C PHE A 375 -24.68 3.63 2.49
N ASP A 376 -24.44 4.41 1.43
CA ASP A 376 -25.00 5.76 1.27
C ASP A 376 -26.54 5.76 1.24
N GLU A 377 -27.16 4.72 0.64
CA GLU A 377 -28.61 4.62 0.52
C GLU A 377 -29.31 4.07 1.78
N LYS A 378 -28.65 3.18 2.55
CA LYS A 378 -29.32 2.34 3.55
C LYS A 378 -28.71 2.34 4.93
N VAL A 379 -27.52 2.91 5.11
CA VAL A 379 -26.83 2.98 6.39
C VAL A 379 -26.70 4.45 6.81
N SER A 380 -27.10 4.76 8.03
CA SER A 380 -26.99 6.12 8.56
C SER A 380 -25.54 6.61 8.58
N ASP A 381 -25.29 7.87 8.23
CA ASP A 381 -23.97 8.51 8.25
C ASP A 381 -23.28 8.43 9.63
N ASN A 382 -24.07 8.44 10.71
CA ASN A 382 -23.57 8.32 12.07
C ASN A 382 -23.27 6.86 12.49
N SER A 383 -23.55 5.87 11.64
CA SER A 383 -23.29 4.47 11.93
C SER A 383 -21.80 4.18 11.84
N LYS A 384 -21.26 3.49 12.85
CA LYS A 384 -19.91 2.93 12.84
C LYS A 384 -19.86 1.50 12.33
N ALA A 385 -20.94 1.04 11.68
CA ALA A 385 -20.96 -0.30 11.09
C ALA A 385 -19.93 -0.40 9.97
N GLU A 386 -19.21 -1.49 9.98
CA GLU A 386 -18.18 -1.84 9.00
C GLU A 386 -18.68 -2.96 8.09
N ALA A 387 -18.03 -3.07 6.93
CA ALA A 387 -18.23 -4.20 6.03
C ALA A 387 -16.90 -4.61 5.40
N ALA A 388 -16.79 -5.89 5.08
CA ALA A 388 -15.70 -6.44 4.31
C ALA A 388 -16.25 -7.25 3.14
N VAL A 389 -15.53 -7.23 2.01
CA VAL A 389 -15.88 -7.98 0.80
C VAL A 389 -14.62 -8.67 0.26
N VAL A 390 -14.78 -9.94 -0.13
CA VAL A 390 -13.76 -10.69 -0.88
C VAL A 390 -14.41 -11.16 -2.17
N VAL A 391 -13.74 -10.89 -3.29
CA VAL A 391 -14.11 -11.41 -4.61
C VAL A 391 -12.97 -12.30 -5.10
N MET A 392 -13.28 -13.55 -5.47
CA MET A 392 -12.30 -14.45 -6.05
C MET A 392 -12.90 -15.21 -7.24
N SER A 393 -12.04 -15.64 -8.14
CA SER A 393 -12.40 -16.62 -9.18
C SER A 393 -12.56 -18.00 -8.55
N ALA A 394 -13.18 -18.89 -9.28
CA ALA A 394 -13.47 -20.23 -8.80
C ALA A 394 -12.22 -21.03 -8.36
N ASP A 395 -11.08 -20.78 -9.00
CA ASP A 395 -9.79 -21.42 -8.71
C ASP A 395 -9.05 -20.87 -7.49
N GLY A 396 -9.65 -19.91 -6.78
CA GLY A 396 -9.06 -19.25 -5.61
C GLY A 396 -8.26 -17.97 -5.89
N ALA A 397 -8.15 -17.56 -7.16
CA ALA A 397 -7.52 -16.29 -7.49
C ALA A 397 -8.33 -15.11 -6.92
N VAL A 398 -7.80 -14.44 -5.91
CA VAL A 398 -8.45 -13.29 -5.29
C VAL A 398 -8.34 -12.09 -6.23
N ARG A 399 -9.48 -11.53 -6.63
CA ARG A 399 -9.59 -10.44 -7.60
C ARG A 399 -9.74 -9.08 -6.95
N ALA A 400 -10.37 -9.05 -5.76
CA ALA A 400 -10.60 -7.83 -5.00
C ALA A 400 -10.73 -8.11 -3.51
N ILE A 401 -10.27 -7.17 -2.68
CA ILE A 401 -10.44 -7.19 -1.21
C ILE A 401 -10.87 -5.80 -0.75
N ILE A 402 -11.95 -5.74 0.00
CA ILE A 402 -12.39 -4.56 0.74
C ILE A 402 -12.37 -4.93 2.22
N GLY A 403 -11.49 -4.29 2.99
CA GLY A 403 -11.30 -4.58 4.42
C GLY A 403 -12.06 -3.65 5.37
N GLY A 404 -12.83 -2.69 4.85
CA GLY A 404 -13.61 -1.71 5.60
C GLY A 404 -14.49 -0.86 4.68
N ARG A 405 -15.43 -0.08 5.26
CA ARG A 405 -16.34 0.78 4.48
C ARG A 405 -15.65 1.93 3.76
N ASP A 406 -14.55 2.41 4.31
CA ASP A 406 -13.77 3.50 3.74
C ASP A 406 -12.54 2.95 3.00
N SER A 407 -12.26 3.49 1.81
CA SER A 407 -11.02 3.18 1.09
C SER A 407 -9.83 3.78 1.85
N VAL A 408 -8.86 2.95 2.20
CA VAL A 408 -7.95 3.27 3.28
C VAL A 408 -6.48 3.32 2.87
N VAL A 409 -5.76 4.08 3.68
CA VAL A 409 -4.32 4.18 3.80
C VAL A 409 -3.69 2.80 4.06
N ASN A 410 -2.52 2.53 3.47
CA ASN A 410 -1.73 1.32 3.69
C ASN A 410 -1.57 0.99 5.18
N GLY A 411 -1.67 -0.29 5.52
CA GLY A 411 -1.52 -0.79 6.90
C GLY A 411 -2.77 -0.66 7.78
N ALA A 412 -3.94 -0.36 7.21
CA ALA A 412 -5.19 -0.37 7.97
C ALA A 412 -5.67 -1.79 8.27
N PHE A 413 -6.41 -1.94 9.37
CA PHE A 413 -6.97 -3.21 9.77
C PHE A 413 -7.87 -3.81 8.68
N ASN A 414 -7.42 -4.92 8.11
CA ASN A 414 -8.11 -5.63 7.02
C ASN A 414 -9.08 -6.67 7.59
N ARG A 415 -10.35 -6.30 7.71
CA ARG A 415 -11.37 -7.18 8.29
C ARG A 415 -11.63 -8.44 7.47
N ALA A 416 -11.29 -8.44 6.19
CA ALA A 416 -11.46 -9.61 5.34
C ALA A 416 -10.52 -10.77 5.70
N VAL A 417 -9.31 -10.46 6.19
CA VAL A 417 -8.26 -11.46 6.46
C VAL A 417 -7.79 -11.50 7.92
N GLN A 418 -7.94 -10.40 8.67
CA GLN A 418 -7.45 -10.31 10.04
C GLN A 418 -8.56 -10.48 11.09
N ALA A 419 -9.83 -10.13 10.76
CA ALA A 419 -10.93 -10.24 11.70
C ALA A 419 -11.47 -11.68 11.75
N LYS A 420 -11.28 -12.36 12.87
CA LYS A 420 -11.94 -13.63 13.17
C LYS A 420 -13.30 -13.35 13.81
N ARG A 421 -14.36 -13.79 13.14
CA ARG A 421 -15.75 -13.53 13.54
C ARG A 421 -16.58 -14.81 13.48
N GLN A 422 -17.57 -14.93 14.39
CA GLN A 422 -18.48 -16.08 14.37
C GLN A 422 -19.21 -16.14 13.02
N THR A 423 -19.13 -17.29 12.36
CA THR A 423 -19.69 -17.47 11.01
C THR A 423 -21.21 -17.63 11.02
N GLY A 424 -21.79 -17.99 12.15
CA GLY A 424 -23.23 -18.24 12.26
C GLY A 424 -23.70 -19.26 11.22
N SER A 425 -24.91 -19.10 10.71
CA SER A 425 -25.50 -20.05 9.75
C SER A 425 -24.78 -20.16 8.40
N SER A 426 -23.78 -19.33 8.09
CA SER A 426 -22.95 -19.55 6.89
C SER A 426 -22.03 -20.75 7.01
N PHE A 427 -21.85 -21.31 8.19
CA PHE A 427 -21.13 -22.57 8.41
C PHE A 427 -21.97 -23.82 8.05
N LYS A 428 -23.30 -23.75 8.00
CA LYS A 428 -24.19 -24.90 7.76
C LYS A 428 -23.86 -25.71 6.52
N PRO A 429 -23.46 -25.16 5.36
CA PRO A 429 -23.10 -25.95 4.20
C PRO A 429 -22.12 -27.09 4.48
N PHE A 430 -21.20 -26.93 5.44
CA PHE A 430 -20.23 -27.99 5.78
C PHE A 430 -20.87 -29.16 6.52
N VAL A 431 -21.94 -28.92 7.30
CA VAL A 431 -22.75 -29.98 7.91
C VAL A 431 -23.46 -30.79 6.82
N TYR A 432 -24.04 -30.09 5.85
CA TYR A 432 -24.73 -30.74 4.73
C TYR A 432 -23.75 -31.41 3.77
N ALA A 433 -22.56 -30.84 3.55
CA ALA A 433 -21.49 -31.50 2.80
C ALA A 433 -21.12 -32.86 3.43
N ALA A 434 -20.94 -32.90 4.76
CA ALA A 434 -20.64 -34.11 5.49
C ALA A 434 -21.78 -35.15 5.37
N ALA A 435 -23.02 -34.70 5.42
CA ALA A 435 -24.16 -35.59 5.26
C ALA A 435 -24.27 -36.15 3.84
N LEU A 436 -24.13 -35.31 2.82
CA LEU A 436 -24.20 -35.75 1.42
C LEU A 436 -23.05 -36.70 1.06
N GLU A 437 -21.87 -36.49 1.60
CA GLU A 437 -20.72 -37.37 1.42
C GLU A 437 -20.91 -38.70 2.17
N ALA A 438 -21.64 -38.69 3.29
CA ALA A 438 -22.05 -39.89 4.02
C ALA A 438 -23.22 -40.66 3.36
N GLY A 439 -23.71 -40.20 2.20
CA GLY A 439 -24.74 -40.90 1.41
C GLY A 439 -26.17 -40.37 1.58
N TYR A 440 -26.37 -39.33 2.39
CA TYR A 440 -27.69 -38.67 2.43
C TYR A 440 -27.95 -37.92 1.11
N GLY A 441 -29.23 -37.73 0.78
CA GLY A 441 -29.67 -37.00 -0.39
C GLY A 441 -30.46 -35.73 -0.06
N PRO A 442 -30.57 -34.75 -0.98
CA PRO A 442 -31.32 -33.49 -0.76
C PRO A 442 -32.79 -33.69 -0.42
N GLY A 443 -33.39 -34.81 -0.86
CA GLY A 443 -34.79 -35.24 -0.59
C GLY A 443 -34.98 -35.93 0.76
N ASP A 444 -33.91 -36.39 1.40
CA ASP A 444 -34.00 -37.09 2.69
C ASP A 444 -34.57 -36.17 3.75
N ARG A 445 -35.24 -36.77 4.75
CA ARG A 445 -35.97 -36.03 5.75
C ARG A 445 -35.28 -36.02 7.09
N VAL A 446 -35.35 -34.87 7.75
CA VAL A 446 -34.87 -34.65 9.10
C VAL A 446 -35.97 -33.95 9.91
N GLU A 447 -36.09 -34.30 11.17
CA GLU A 447 -37.07 -33.67 12.07
C GLU A 447 -36.59 -32.29 12.49
N ASP A 448 -37.38 -31.23 12.24
CA ASP A 448 -37.25 -29.92 12.82
C ASP A 448 -38.23 -29.81 14.01
N GLY A 449 -37.81 -30.23 15.17
CA GLY A 449 -38.59 -30.29 16.41
C GLY A 449 -37.75 -29.95 17.63
N PRO A 450 -38.34 -29.87 18.83
CA PRO A 450 -37.58 -29.59 20.05
C PRO A 450 -36.42 -30.57 20.22
N LEU A 451 -35.26 -30.03 20.58
CA LEU A 451 -34.03 -30.79 20.76
C LEU A 451 -33.31 -30.33 22.01
N THR A 452 -32.84 -31.30 22.82
CA THR A 452 -32.00 -31.01 23.99
C THR A 452 -30.79 -31.93 23.97
N ILE A 453 -29.60 -31.33 23.96
CA ILE A 453 -28.35 -32.09 24.00
C ILE A 453 -27.72 -31.95 25.39
N ARG A 454 -27.38 -33.08 25.98
CA ARG A 454 -26.64 -33.12 27.24
C ARG A 454 -25.18 -32.89 26.98
N ILE A 455 -24.61 -31.90 27.68
CA ILE A 455 -23.17 -31.57 27.61
C ILE A 455 -22.51 -32.15 28.86
N PRO A 456 -21.55 -33.07 28.74
CA PRO A 456 -20.82 -33.58 29.89
C PRO A 456 -20.20 -32.46 30.72
N GLY A 457 -20.51 -32.43 32.04
CA GLY A 457 -20.03 -31.37 32.95
C GLY A 457 -20.65 -29.97 32.74
N GLY A 458 -21.60 -29.80 31.81
CA GLY A 458 -22.25 -28.54 31.50
C GLY A 458 -23.78 -28.59 31.65
N ARG A 459 -24.43 -27.44 31.39
CA ARG A 459 -25.90 -27.38 31.34
C ARG A 459 -26.40 -27.95 30.03
N PRO A 460 -27.57 -28.65 30.06
CA PRO A 460 -28.23 -29.10 28.83
C PRO A 460 -28.46 -27.90 27.88
N TRP A 461 -28.25 -28.12 26.60
CA TRP A 461 -28.39 -27.10 25.57
C TRP A 461 -29.58 -27.41 24.66
N SER A 462 -30.47 -26.44 24.49
CA SER A 462 -31.68 -26.60 23.67
C SER A 462 -31.71 -25.51 22.60
N PRO A 463 -31.19 -25.78 21.39
CA PRO A 463 -31.22 -24.84 20.28
C PRO A 463 -32.67 -24.56 19.83
N GLN A 464 -32.91 -23.34 19.35
CA GLN A 464 -34.16 -22.95 18.74
C GLN A 464 -33.93 -22.37 17.34
N ASN A 465 -34.96 -22.51 16.48
CA ASN A 465 -34.97 -21.82 15.21
C ASN A 465 -35.09 -20.30 15.41
N TYR A 466 -34.57 -19.52 14.44
CA TYR A 466 -34.69 -18.04 14.45
C TYR A 466 -36.16 -17.60 14.59
N THR A 467 -37.09 -18.28 13.90
CA THR A 467 -38.53 -17.98 13.94
C THR A 467 -39.21 -18.39 15.25
N ARG A 468 -38.49 -19.10 16.15
CA ARG A 468 -39.04 -19.77 17.35
C ARG A 468 -40.18 -20.76 17.07
N ARG A 469 -40.25 -21.25 15.81
CA ARG A 469 -41.23 -22.27 15.37
C ARG A 469 -40.51 -23.52 14.89
N PHE A 470 -41.16 -24.67 14.97
CA PHE A 470 -40.68 -25.92 14.43
C PHE A 470 -41.59 -26.32 13.27
N TYR A 471 -41.01 -26.96 12.27
CA TYR A 471 -41.65 -27.29 11.00
C TYR A 471 -41.88 -28.76 10.80
N GLY A 472 -41.57 -29.59 11.81
CA GLY A 472 -41.76 -31.03 11.77
C GLY A 472 -40.76 -31.72 10.84
N ASN A 473 -41.22 -32.75 10.14
CA ASN A 473 -40.38 -33.57 9.29
C ASN A 473 -40.17 -32.90 7.91
N VAL A 474 -39.02 -32.30 7.69
CA VAL A 474 -38.68 -31.52 6.46
C VAL A 474 -37.59 -32.22 5.65
N THR A 475 -37.48 -31.92 4.35
CA THR A 475 -36.35 -32.35 3.53
C THR A 475 -35.07 -31.63 3.91
N LEU A 476 -33.87 -32.21 3.65
CA LEU A 476 -32.57 -31.56 3.85
C LEU A 476 -32.51 -30.26 3.05
N THR A 477 -33.04 -30.24 1.82
CA THR A 477 -33.15 -29.02 1.02
C THR A 477 -33.95 -27.93 1.75
N THR A 478 -35.10 -28.27 2.33
CA THR A 478 -35.93 -27.31 3.08
C THR A 478 -35.22 -26.84 4.36
N ALA A 479 -34.53 -27.72 5.05
CA ALA A 479 -33.79 -27.39 6.26
C ALA A 479 -32.65 -26.41 6.00
N LEU A 480 -31.86 -26.60 4.93
CA LEU A 480 -30.81 -25.66 4.54
C LEU A 480 -31.38 -24.35 3.99
N LYS A 481 -32.39 -24.43 3.12
CA LYS A 481 -33.07 -23.28 2.50
C LYS A 481 -33.64 -22.30 3.52
N GLN A 482 -34.34 -22.84 4.53
CA GLN A 482 -34.92 -22.06 5.63
C GLN A 482 -33.94 -21.83 6.79
N SER A 483 -32.73 -22.39 6.69
CA SER A 483 -31.69 -22.27 7.70
C SER A 483 -32.10 -22.73 9.09
N LEU A 484 -32.83 -23.91 9.16
CA LEU A 484 -33.36 -24.44 10.39
C LEU A 484 -32.24 -24.95 11.31
N ASN A 485 -32.26 -24.53 12.57
CA ASN A 485 -31.20 -24.84 13.52
C ASN A 485 -31.29 -26.28 14.05
N THR A 486 -32.47 -26.67 14.50
CA THR A 486 -32.67 -27.98 15.14
C THR A 486 -32.49 -29.14 14.15
N ALA A 487 -32.97 -28.97 12.92
CA ALA A 487 -32.74 -29.93 11.83
C ALA A 487 -31.23 -30.04 11.51
N THR A 488 -30.50 -28.91 11.42
CA THR A 488 -29.05 -28.91 11.14
C THR A 488 -28.27 -29.61 12.26
N ILE A 489 -28.62 -29.35 13.52
CA ILE A 489 -27.93 -29.99 14.65
C ILE A 489 -28.22 -31.50 14.70
N ARG A 490 -29.48 -31.96 14.43
CA ARG A 490 -29.75 -33.39 14.32
C ARG A 490 -28.92 -34.06 13.23
N LEU A 491 -28.83 -33.42 12.09
CA LEU A 491 -28.00 -33.90 10.97
C LEU A 491 -26.51 -33.96 11.35
N GLN A 492 -25.98 -32.91 12.01
CA GLN A 492 -24.61 -32.90 12.54
C GLN A 492 -24.36 -34.08 13.50
N GLU A 493 -25.25 -34.29 14.47
CA GLU A 493 -25.08 -35.38 15.43
C GLU A 493 -25.17 -36.76 14.77
N ALA A 494 -25.95 -36.89 13.69
CA ALA A 494 -26.07 -38.13 12.93
C ALA A 494 -24.80 -38.48 12.14
N VAL A 495 -24.13 -37.47 11.54
CA VAL A 495 -22.89 -37.68 10.76
C VAL A 495 -21.62 -37.58 11.62
N GLY A 496 -21.75 -37.02 12.82
CA GLY A 496 -20.63 -36.80 13.75
C GLY A 496 -19.92 -35.45 13.56
N ARG A 497 -19.67 -34.78 14.68
CA ARG A 497 -19.01 -33.42 14.70
C ARG A 497 -17.61 -33.43 14.12
N ASP A 498 -16.85 -34.51 14.32
CA ASP A 498 -15.50 -34.65 13.80
C ASP A 498 -15.46 -34.79 12.27
N ALA A 499 -16.48 -35.42 11.67
CA ALA A 499 -16.62 -35.44 10.21
C ALA A 499 -16.89 -34.02 9.66
N VAL A 500 -17.78 -33.27 10.31
CA VAL A 500 -18.08 -31.89 9.93
C VAL A 500 -16.84 -31.01 10.08
N ARG A 501 -16.07 -31.15 11.17
CA ARG A 501 -14.82 -30.39 11.40
C ARG A 501 -13.79 -30.70 10.34
N ARG A 502 -13.55 -31.98 10.01
CA ARG A 502 -12.62 -32.38 8.96
C ARG A 502 -12.99 -31.75 7.63
N ILE A 503 -14.24 -31.90 7.19
CA ILE A 503 -14.71 -31.35 5.91
C ILE A 503 -14.55 -29.84 5.87
N ALA A 504 -14.88 -29.12 6.93
CA ALA A 504 -14.70 -27.68 6.98
C ALA A 504 -13.20 -27.30 6.92
N HIS A 505 -12.35 -28.03 7.65
CA HIS A 505 -10.90 -27.85 7.62
C HIS A 505 -10.31 -28.16 6.24
N ASP A 506 -10.69 -29.28 5.65
CA ASP A 506 -10.21 -29.73 4.36
C ASP A 506 -10.65 -28.80 3.22
N PHE A 507 -11.76 -28.08 3.36
CA PHE A 507 -12.16 -26.98 2.49
C PHE A 507 -11.37 -25.69 2.73
N GLY A 508 -10.48 -25.60 3.73
CA GLY A 508 -9.59 -24.47 3.97
C GLY A 508 -9.95 -23.56 5.14
N ILE A 509 -10.87 -23.96 6.05
CA ILE A 509 -11.09 -23.23 7.31
C ILE A 509 -10.03 -23.68 8.32
N VAL A 510 -8.91 -22.96 8.37
CA VAL A 510 -7.77 -23.27 9.25
C VAL A 510 -7.95 -22.69 10.67
N SER A 511 -8.90 -21.78 10.88
CA SER A 511 -9.27 -21.27 12.19
C SER A 511 -9.78 -22.39 13.10
N ASN A 512 -9.54 -22.24 14.41
CA ASN A 512 -9.87 -23.28 15.39
C ASN A 512 -11.39 -23.52 15.49
N LEU A 513 -11.84 -24.73 15.14
CA LEU A 513 -13.23 -25.12 15.17
C LEU A 513 -13.57 -25.81 16.49
N THR A 514 -14.65 -25.36 17.16
CA THR A 514 -15.14 -25.97 18.41
C THR A 514 -15.59 -27.41 18.23
N THR A 515 -15.48 -28.21 19.29
CA THR A 515 -16.04 -29.56 19.37
C THR A 515 -17.45 -29.58 19.98
N SER A 516 -17.99 -28.42 20.36
CA SER A 516 -19.30 -28.30 21.00
C SER A 516 -20.44 -28.62 20.04
N PRO A 517 -21.64 -28.98 20.55
CA PRO A 517 -22.82 -29.21 19.73
C PRO A 517 -23.21 -28.00 18.84
N SER A 518 -22.81 -26.80 19.21
CA SER A 518 -23.12 -25.58 18.46
C SER A 518 -22.24 -25.37 17.21
N LEU A 519 -21.28 -26.26 16.92
CA LEU A 519 -20.42 -26.21 15.75
C LEU A 519 -21.18 -25.89 14.45
N GLY A 520 -22.19 -26.70 14.15
CA GLY A 520 -22.99 -26.58 12.91
C GLY A 520 -23.83 -25.31 12.82
N LEU A 521 -23.95 -24.54 13.89
CA LEU A 521 -24.56 -23.22 13.89
C LEU A 521 -23.52 -22.08 13.72
N GLY A 522 -22.25 -22.44 13.50
CA GLY A 522 -21.17 -21.50 13.29
C GLY A 522 -20.76 -20.74 14.56
N ALA A 523 -20.69 -21.44 15.70
CA ALA A 523 -20.20 -20.89 16.95
C ALA A 523 -18.69 -20.61 16.94
N SER A 524 -17.95 -21.22 16.01
CA SER A 524 -16.53 -20.96 15.78
C SER A 524 -16.33 -19.70 14.94
N GLU A 525 -15.16 -19.07 15.15
CA GLU A 525 -14.73 -17.89 14.41
C GLU A 525 -13.90 -18.31 13.20
N ALA A 526 -14.05 -17.58 12.10
CA ALA A 526 -13.21 -17.67 10.91
C ALA A 526 -13.08 -16.29 10.26
N THR A 527 -12.11 -16.14 9.37
CA THR A 527 -12.00 -14.93 8.54
C THR A 527 -12.96 -15.01 7.34
N LEU A 528 -13.27 -13.86 6.76
CA LEU A 528 -14.07 -13.81 5.53
C LEU A 528 -13.35 -14.51 4.37
N MET A 529 -12.02 -14.37 4.30
CA MET A 529 -11.19 -15.02 3.29
C MET A 529 -11.28 -16.54 3.37
N GLU A 530 -11.11 -17.15 4.58
CA GLU A 530 -11.23 -18.59 4.77
C GLU A 530 -12.61 -19.09 4.33
N LEU A 531 -13.67 -18.41 4.77
CA LEU A 531 -15.03 -18.83 4.45
C LEU A 531 -15.32 -18.71 2.95
N THR A 532 -14.84 -17.66 2.28
CA THR A 532 -15.02 -17.46 0.84
C THR A 532 -14.25 -18.52 0.04
N GLY A 533 -13.02 -18.85 0.43
CA GLY A 533 -12.22 -19.93 -0.17
C GLY A 533 -12.89 -21.31 -0.02
N ALA A 534 -13.44 -21.60 1.16
CA ALA A 534 -14.16 -22.84 1.39
C ALA A 534 -15.42 -22.96 0.49
N TYR A 535 -16.12 -21.86 0.23
CA TYR A 535 -17.24 -21.82 -0.73
C TYR A 535 -16.78 -21.98 -2.19
N ALA A 536 -15.58 -21.47 -2.53
CA ALA A 536 -14.98 -21.73 -3.84
C ALA A 536 -14.74 -23.23 -4.03
N GLY A 537 -14.32 -23.93 -2.98
CA GLY A 537 -14.19 -25.39 -2.99
C GLY A 537 -15.50 -26.11 -3.26
N ILE A 538 -16.60 -25.69 -2.63
CA ILE A 538 -17.94 -26.23 -2.91
C ILE A 538 -18.31 -25.97 -4.36
N ARG A 539 -18.13 -24.73 -4.85
CA ARG A 539 -18.43 -24.36 -6.24
C ARG A 539 -17.61 -25.20 -7.24
N ASN A 540 -16.36 -25.53 -6.93
CA ASN A 540 -15.46 -26.33 -7.78
C ASN A 540 -15.75 -27.84 -7.72
N GLY A 541 -16.94 -28.23 -7.35
CA GLY A 541 -17.36 -29.64 -7.34
C GLY A 541 -16.71 -30.45 -6.21
N GLY A 542 -16.38 -29.80 -5.09
CA GLY A 542 -15.91 -30.41 -3.86
C GLY A 542 -14.40 -30.61 -3.74
N THR A 543 -13.60 -29.78 -4.38
CA THR A 543 -12.13 -29.72 -4.20
C THR A 543 -11.77 -28.64 -3.19
N ALA A 544 -10.67 -28.81 -2.45
CA ALA A 544 -10.11 -27.75 -1.65
C ALA A 544 -9.68 -26.57 -2.55
N VAL A 545 -9.79 -25.34 -2.05
CA VAL A 545 -9.31 -24.15 -2.74
C VAL A 545 -8.56 -23.27 -1.74
N ALA A 546 -7.29 -23.04 -2.01
CA ALA A 546 -6.47 -22.08 -1.28
C ALA A 546 -6.55 -20.71 -1.98
N PRO A 547 -7.04 -19.65 -1.31
CA PRO A 547 -7.00 -18.31 -1.84
C PRO A 547 -5.56 -17.88 -2.11
N TYR A 548 -5.31 -17.29 -3.29
CA TYR A 548 -3.98 -16.78 -3.65
C TYR A 548 -4.07 -15.44 -4.36
N GLY A 549 -3.03 -14.63 -4.17
CA GLY A 549 -2.90 -13.31 -4.78
C GLY A 549 -1.61 -13.15 -5.60
N LEU A 550 -0.56 -13.90 -5.23
CA LEU A 550 0.71 -13.89 -5.92
C LEU A 550 0.67 -14.89 -7.08
N VAL A 551 0.95 -14.45 -8.30
CA VAL A 551 1.07 -15.29 -9.51
C VAL A 551 2.52 -15.55 -9.81
N GLU A 552 3.35 -14.52 -9.72
CA GLU A 552 4.76 -14.58 -10.09
C GLU A 552 5.56 -13.54 -9.32
N LEU A 553 6.76 -13.90 -8.91
CA LEU A 553 7.72 -13.01 -8.25
C LEU A 553 9.04 -13.05 -9.02
N ARG A 554 9.59 -11.85 -9.32
CA ARG A 554 10.87 -11.64 -10.01
C ARG A 554 11.71 -10.62 -9.26
N ILE A 555 13.04 -10.72 -9.39
CA ILE A 555 13.93 -9.58 -9.12
C ILE A 555 13.73 -8.55 -10.24
N ALA A 556 13.71 -7.28 -9.91
CA ALA A 556 13.55 -6.22 -10.89
C ALA A 556 14.75 -6.22 -11.86
N GLY A 557 14.44 -6.32 -13.16
CA GLY A 557 15.46 -6.44 -14.21
C GLY A 557 15.87 -7.86 -14.57
N ASP A 558 15.36 -8.89 -13.88
CA ASP A 558 15.56 -10.29 -14.25
C ASP A 558 14.32 -10.81 -15.00
N ASP A 559 14.55 -11.51 -16.11
CA ASP A 559 13.49 -12.12 -16.92
C ASP A 559 13.01 -13.45 -16.34
N GLN A 560 13.78 -14.07 -15.43
CA GLN A 560 13.43 -15.36 -14.84
C GLN A 560 12.65 -15.17 -13.54
N PRO A 561 11.49 -15.82 -13.37
CA PRO A 561 10.75 -15.77 -12.12
C PRO A 561 11.48 -16.58 -11.03
N LEU A 562 11.59 -15.99 -9.83
CA LEU A 562 12.06 -16.69 -8.63
C LEU A 562 11.05 -17.73 -8.17
N MET A 563 9.77 -17.42 -8.32
CA MET A 563 8.68 -18.34 -8.01
C MET A 563 7.42 -17.95 -8.80
N GLY A 564 6.55 -18.95 -9.00
CA GLY A 564 5.26 -18.76 -9.65
C GLY A 564 4.20 -19.68 -9.06
N GLN A 565 2.95 -19.27 -9.13
CA GLN A 565 1.78 -20.03 -8.71
C GLN A 565 0.71 -19.97 -9.81
N SER A 566 0.20 -21.14 -10.19
CA SER A 566 -0.88 -21.27 -11.19
C SER A 566 -2.10 -21.99 -10.56
N GLY A 567 -3.00 -21.21 -9.94
CA GLY A 567 -4.23 -21.73 -9.32
C GLY A 567 -4.07 -22.16 -7.85
N GLY A 568 -5.20 -22.21 -7.15
CA GLY A 568 -5.30 -22.58 -5.74
C GLY A 568 -6.05 -23.90 -5.52
N MET A 569 -6.35 -24.69 -6.57
CA MET A 569 -7.10 -25.92 -6.44
C MET A 569 -6.25 -27.03 -5.82
N GLY A 570 -6.78 -27.65 -4.74
CA GLY A 570 -6.16 -28.72 -3.98
C GLY A 570 -6.84 -30.08 -4.17
N ALA A 571 -6.72 -30.91 -3.16
CA ALA A 571 -7.30 -32.24 -3.14
C ALA A 571 -8.84 -32.21 -3.09
N ARG A 572 -9.48 -33.31 -3.54
CA ARG A 572 -10.92 -33.47 -3.41
C ARG A 572 -11.30 -33.71 -1.96
N VAL A 573 -12.26 -32.94 -1.46
CA VAL A 573 -12.79 -32.99 -0.09
C VAL A 573 -14.06 -33.84 -0.02
N ILE A 574 -14.97 -33.62 -0.98
CA ILE A 574 -16.19 -34.39 -1.14
C ILE A 574 -16.39 -34.83 -2.60
N SER A 575 -17.18 -35.82 -2.84
CA SER A 575 -17.48 -36.27 -4.19
C SER A 575 -18.17 -35.19 -5.02
N GLN A 576 -17.96 -35.22 -6.33
CA GLN A 576 -18.60 -34.28 -7.27
C GLN A 576 -20.13 -34.34 -7.21
N ARG A 577 -20.68 -35.52 -6.95
CA ARG A 577 -22.11 -35.71 -6.74
C ARG A 577 -22.59 -34.97 -5.49
N ALA A 578 -21.93 -35.17 -4.34
CA ALA A 578 -22.26 -34.46 -3.09
C ALA A 578 -22.17 -32.96 -3.24
N ALA A 579 -21.13 -32.48 -3.90
CA ALA A 579 -20.95 -31.05 -4.20
C ALA A 579 -22.07 -30.50 -5.09
N GLY A 580 -22.43 -31.21 -6.17
CA GLY A 580 -23.54 -30.82 -7.07
C GLY A 580 -24.90 -30.80 -6.36
N GLN A 581 -25.14 -31.73 -5.46
CA GLN A 581 -26.34 -31.76 -4.61
C GLN A 581 -26.35 -30.60 -3.62
N LEU A 582 -25.20 -30.27 -3.01
CA LEU A 582 -25.06 -29.14 -2.11
C LEU A 582 -25.28 -27.79 -2.85
N ILE A 583 -24.69 -27.63 -4.04
CA ILE A 583 -24.91 -26.47 -4.89
C ILE A 583 -26.39 -26.28 -5.21
N TYR A 584 -27.08 -27.37 -5.60
CA TYR A 584 -28.54 -27.34 -5.81
C TYR A 584 -29.28 -26.82 -4.56
N MET A 585 -28.95 -27.36 -3.39
CA MET A 585 -29.60 -26.93 -2.13
C MET A 585 -29.29 -25.49 -1.79
N MET A 586 -28.06 -25.01 -2.03
CA MET A 586 -27.65 -23.62 -1.82
C MET A 586 -28.28 -22.66 -2.84
N GLN A 587 -28.57 -23.10 -4.06
CA GLN A 587 -29.33 -22.34 -5.04
C GLN A 587 -30.78 -22.12 -4.52
N GLN A 588 -31.40 -23.10 -3.90
CA GLN A 588 -32.74 -22.98 -3.29
C GLN A 588 -32.77 -21.96 -2.14
N VAL A 589 -31.63 -21.69 -1.46
CA VAL A 589 -31.53 -20.63 -0.45
C VAL A 589 -31.79 -19.26 -1.07
N ILE A 590 -31.30 -19.02 -2.31
CA ILE A 590 -31.48 -17.77 -3.03
C ILE A 590 -32.84 -17.73 -3.74
N ASP A 591 -33.24 -18.81 -4.42
CA ASP A 591 -34.47 -18.80 -5.20
C ASP A 591 -35.71 -18.58 -4.35
N SER A 592 -35.80 -19.23 -3.19
CA SER A 592 -37.02 -19.22 -2.36
C SER A 592 -36.77 -19.31 -0.85
N GLY A 593 -35.50 -19.12 -0.42
CA GLY A 593 -35.10 -19.23 0.99
C GLY A 593 -34.73 -17.92 1.64
N THR A 594 -33.80 -17.99 2.61
CA THR A 594 -33.34 -16.85 3.41
C THR A 594 -32.50 -15.85 2.62
N GLY A 595 -31.96 -16.23 1.46
CA GLY A 595 -31.05 -15.43 0.62
C GLY A 595 -31.70 -14.73 -0.57
N ARG A 596 -33.04 -14.61 -0.63
CA ARG A 596 -33.77 -14.10 -1.82
C ARG A 596 -33.30 -12.73 -2.31
N ARG A 597 -32.77 -11.89 -1.45
CA ARG A 597 -32.24 -10.56 -1.84
C ARG A 597 -30.94 -10.63 -2.67
N ALA A 598 -30.27 -11.78 -2.67
CA ALA A 598 -29.09 -12.03 -3.48
C ALA A 598 -29.42 -12.50 -4.91
N LYS A 599 -30.70 -12.61 -5.30
CA LYS A 599 -31.10 -13.10 -6.62
C LYS A 599 -30.66 -12.15 -7.73
N MET A 600 -30.08 -12.71 -8.80
CA MET A 600 -29.51 -11.97 -9.95
C MET A 600 -30.30 -12.19 -11.25
N GLY A 601 -31.60 -11.85 -11.23
CA GLY A 601 -32.45 -12.06 -12.43
C GLY A 601 -32.50 -13.55 -12.81
N SER A 602 -32.08 -13.85 -14.05
CA SER A 602 -31.99 -15.22 -14.63
C SER A 602 -30.67 -15.93 -14.32
N ARG A 603 -29.61 -15.19 -13.96
CA ARG A 603 -28.29 -15.78 -13.71
C ARG A 603 -28.34 -16.77 -12.54
N PRO A 604 -27.94 -18.04 -12.75
CA PRO A 604 -27.90 -19.02 -11.67
C PRO A 604 -26.83 -18.66 -10.62
N VAL A 605 -27.24 -18.57 -9.37
CA VAL A 605 -26.38 -18.29 -8.22
C VAL A 605 -26.75 -19.13 -7.03
N ALA A 606 -25.78 -19.50 -6.21
CA ALA A 606 -25.97 -20.27 -4.99
C ALA A 606 -25.26 -19.57 -3.83
N GLY A 607 -25.77 -19.74 -2.61
CA GLY A 607 -25.16 -19.07 -1.46
C GLY A 607 -25.84 -19.39 -0.14
N LYS A 608 -25.34 -18.77 0.92
CA LYS A 608 -25.86 -18.96 2.27
C LYS A 608 -25.77 -17.68 3.11
N THR A 609 -26.82 -17.39 3.84
CA THR A 609 -26.90 -16.32 4.84
C THR A 609 -26.29 -16.79 6.17
N GLY A 610 -25.54 -15.92 6.84
CA GLY A 610 -25.05 -16.08 8.19
C GLY A 610 -25.56 -14.94 9.07
N THR A 611 -25.99 -15.28 10.29
CA THR A 611 -26.33 -14.29 11.32
C THR A 611 -25.99 -14.91 12.66
N THR A 612 -25.19 -14.21 13.46
CA THR A 612 -24.81 -14.70 14.79
C THR A 612 -25.87 -14.37 15.83
N SER A 613 -25.81 -15.07 16.96
CA SER A 613 -26.61 -14.76 18.12
C SER A 613 -26.42 -13.29 18.54
N SER A 614 -27.50 -12.61 18.86
CA SER A 614 -27.49 -11.18 19.20
C SER A 614 -27.10 -10.25 18.04
N TYR A 615 -27.14 -10.70 16.79
CA TYR A 615 -26.92 -9.87 15.59
C TYR A 615 -25.57 -9.15 15.55
N ARG A 616 -24.50 -9.71 16.09
CA ARG A 616 -23.18 -9.07 16.10
C ARG A 616 -22.49 -9.13 14.75
N ASP A 617 -22.67 -10.23 14.03
CA ASP A 617 -22.12 -10.46 12.71
C ASP A 617 -23.21 -10.91 11.75
N ALA A 618 -23.19 -10.33 10.56
CA ALA A 618 -24.08 -10.66 9.46
C ALA A 618 -23.27 -10.98 8.22
N TRP A 619 -23.53 -12.16 7.61
CA TRP A 619 -22.75 -12.71 6.51
C TRP A 619 -23.64 -13.05 5.33
N PHE A 620 -23.10 -12.86 4.13
CA PHE A 620 -23.59 -13.54 2.95
C PHE A 620 -22.40 -14.04 2.14
N VAL A 621 -22.34 -15.34 1.88
CA VAL A 621 -21.33 -15.95 1.01
C VAL A 621 -22.04 -16.73 -0.07
N GLY A 622 -21.65 -16.53 -1.33
CA GLY A 622 -22.27 -17.17 -2.47
C GLY A 622 -21.43 -17.04 -3.73
N PHE A 623 -21.89 -17.67 -4.79
CA PHE A 623 -21.15 -17.77 -6.04
C PHE A 623 -22.08 -17.88 -7.25
N SER A 624 -21.54 -17.49 -8.39
CA SER A 624 -21.95 -17.88 -9.74
C SER A 624 -20.99 -18.93 -10.30
N GLU A 625 -21.08 -19.21 -11.57
CA GLU A 625 -20.07 -20.06 -12.24
C GLU A 625 -18.71 -19.37 -12.34
N GLN A 626 -18.65 -18.02 -12.44
CA GLN A 626 -17.41 -17.26 -12.63
C GLN A 626 -16.75 -16.82 -11.33
N TYR A 627 -17.53 -16.33 -10.36
CA TYR A 627 -17.00 -15.70 -9.16
C TYR A 627 -17.63 -16.20 -7.87
N VAL A 628 -16.81 -16.20 -6.82
CA VAL A 628 -17.21 -16.45 -5.44
C VAL A 628 -17.02 -15.16 -4.65
N VAL A 629 -18.08 -14.72 -3.98
CA VAL A 629 -18.05 -13.48 -3.21
C VAL A 629 -18.50 -13.72 -1.78
N GLY A 630 -17.71 -13.23 -0.83
CA GLY A 630 -18.05 -13.17 0.58
C GLY A 630 -18.29 -11.74 1.01
N VAL A 631 -19.33 -11.52 1.82
CA VAL A 631 -19.65 -10.24 2.45
C VAL A 631 -19.87 -10.44 3.94
N TRP A 632 -19.22 -9.61 4.75
CA TRP A 632 -19.41 -9.51 6.20
C TRP A 632 -19.80 -8.08 6.58
N MET A 633 -20.67 -7.94 7.57
CA MET A 633 -21.00 -6.69 8.25
C MET A 633 -21.01 -6.89 9.77
N GLY A 634 -20.51 -5.90 10.51
CA GLY A 634 -20.45 -5.89 11.96
C GLY A 634 -19.88 -4.58 12.51
N TYR A 635 -19.77 -4.52 13.83
CA TYR A 635 -19.01 -3.47 14.53
C TYR A 635 -17.71 -4.06 15.06
N ASP A 636 -16.65 -3.27 15.08
CA ASP A 636 -15.33 -3.70 15.61
C ASP A 636 -15.39 -4.02 17.10
N ASP A 637 -16.23 -3.31 17.86
CA ASP A 637 -16.44 -3.49 19.29
C ASP A 637 -17.48 -4.57 19.66
N ASN A 638 -17.93 -5.38 18.69
CA ASN A 638 -18.97 -6.41 18.85
C ASN A 638 -20.35 -5.85 19.28
N THR A 639 -20.62 -4.58 19.10
CA THR A 639 -21.97 -4.01 19.29
C THR A 639 -22.95 -4.71 18.34
N PRO A 640 -24.16 -5.10 18.81
CA PRO A 640 -25.17 -5.73 17.95
C PRO A 640 -25.64 -4.82 16.82
N LEU A 641 -25.73 -5.35 15.61
CA LEU A 641 -26.35 -4.69 14.46
C LEU A 641 -27.88 -4.61 14.68
N LYS A 642 -28.47 -3.43 14.60
CA LYS A 642 -29.92 -3.24 14.77
C LYS A 642 -30.67 -3.66 13.50
N GLY A 643 -31.38 -4.77 13.55
CA GLY A 643 -32.26 -5.22 12.46
C GLY A 643 -31.54 -5.75 11.22
N VAL A 644 -30.21 -5.89 11.24
CA VAL A 644 -29.43 -6.43 10.14
C VAL A 644 -29.22 -7.93 10.29
N THR A 645 -29.57 -8.67 9.26
CA THR A 645 -29.34 -10.13 9.15
C THR A 645 -28.59 -10.42 7.87
N GLY A 646 -27.98 -11.60 7.75
CA GLY A 646 -27.29 -12.00 6.54
C GLY A 646 -28.15 -12.01 5.27
N GLY A 647 -29.47 -12.20 5.40
CA GLY A 647 -30.44 -12.07 4.29
C GLY A 647 -30.92 -10.64 4.03
N GLY A 648 -30.41 -9.64 4.77
CA GLY A 648 -30.65 -8.22 4.59
C GLY A 648 -29.53 -7.53 3.82
N LEU A 649 -28.91 -6.51 4.44
CA LEU A 649 -27.85 -5.72 3.81
C LEU A 649 -26.68 -6.53 3.24
N PRO A 650 -26.12 -7.57 3.91
CA PRO A 650 -25.04 -8.37 3.31
C PRO A 650 -25.45 -9.03 2.00
N ALA A 651 -26.67 -9.56 1.90
CA ALA A 651 -27.19 -10.16 0.67
C ALA A 651 -27.42 -9.12 -0.43
N GLU A 652 -27.83 -7.90 -0.07
CA GLU A 652 -28.01 -6.79 -1.00
C GLU A 652 -26.65 -6.24 -1.51
N ILE A 653 -25.66 -6.11 -0.62
CA ILE A 653 -24.28 -5.75 -1.01
C ILE A 653 -23.73 -6.82 -1.95
N TRP A 654 -23.87 -8.10 -1.59
CA TRP A 654 -23.44 -9.21 -2.43
C TRP A 654 -24.06 -9.14 -3.81
N GLN A 655 -25.38 -8.96 -3.88
CA GLN A 655 -26.14 -8.86 -5.15
C GLN A 655 -25.65 -7.67 -5.99
N ALA A 656 -25.44 -6.50 -5.38
CA ALA A 656 -24.96 -5.34 -6.06
C ALA A 656 -23.53 -5.53 -6.62
N VAL A 657 -22.61 -6.09 -5.79
CA VAL A 657 -21.24 -6.43 -6.22
C VAL A 657 -21.27 -7.41 -7.37
N MET A 658 -22.00 -8.52 -7.21
CA MET A 658 -22.11 -9.57 -8.23
C MET A 658 -22.72 -9.05 -9.53
N THR A 659 -23.70 -8.15 -9.47
CA THR A 659 -24.29 -7.53 -10.66
C THR A 659 -23.25 -6.69 -11.40
N ASP A 660 -22.54 -5.82 -10.68
CA ASP A 660 -21.57 -4.91 -11.29
C ASP A 660 -20.36 -5.66 -11.89
N ILE A 661 -19.85 -6.72 -11.21
CA ILE A 661 -18.70 -7.51 -11.72
C ILE A 661 -19.06 -8.48 -12.86
N HIS A 662 -20.34 -8.78 -13.06
CA HIS A 662 -20.81 -9.64 -14.16
C HIS A 662 -21.31 -8.86 -15.37
N GLU A 663 -21.20 -7.54 -15.37
CA GLU A 663 -21.58 -6.74 -16.52
C GLU A 663 -20.82 -7.18 -17.76
N GLY A 664 -21.54 -7.52 -18.84
CA GLY A 664 -20.96 -8.02 -20.08
C GLY A 664 -20.55 -9.50 -20.09
N LEU A 665 -20.66 -10.21 -18.97
CA LEU A 665 -20.33 -11.64 -18.90
C LEU A 665 -21.54 -12.53 -19.22
N PRO A 666 -21.34 -13.69 -19.88
CA PRO A 666 -22.42 -14.63 -20.18
C PRO A 666 -22.99 -15.26 -18.90
N GLU A 667 -24.27 -15.62 -18.94
CA GLU A 667 -24.91 -16.43 -17.91
C GLU A 667 -24.53 -17.89 -18.10
N LEU A 668 -23.81 -18.45 -17.14
CA LEU A 668 -23.38 -19.83 -17.16
C LEU A 668 -24.15 -20.66 -16.11
N PRO A 669 -24.50 -21.92 -16.40
CA PRO A 669 -25.18 -22.79 -15.45
C PRO A 669 -24.23 -23.22 -14.33
N LEU A 670 -24.76 -23.39 -13.11
CA LEU A 670 -24.05 -24.02 -12.01
C LEU A 670 -24.05 -25.55 -12.16
N SER A 671 -23.00 -26.21 -11.70
CA SER A 671 -22.87 -27.65 -11.62
C SER A 671 -23.77 -28.23 -10.50
N THR A 672 -25.04 -28.48 -10.80
CA THR A 672 -26.02 -28.94 -9.82
C THR A 672 -26.45 -30.38 -10.06
N VAL A 673 -26.83 -31.11 -8.99
CA VAL A 673 -27.49 -32.38 -9.01
C VAL A 673 -28.77 -32.29 -8.18
N SER A 674 -29.92 -32.50 -8.82
CA SER A 674 -31.24 -32.42 -8.20
C SER A 674 -31.52 -33.62 -7.25
N PRO A 675 -32.64 -33.61 -6.47
CA PRO A 675 -33.00 -34.68 -5.54
C PRO A 675 -33.23 -36.03 -6.21
N ASP A 676 -33.68 -36.05 -7.46
CA ASP A 676 -33.89 -37.28 -8.26
C ASP A 676 -32.56 -37.81 -8.86
N GLY A 677 -31.46 -37.17 -8.55
CA GLY A 677 -30.13 -37.50 -9.06
C GLY A 677 -29.86 -37.06 -10.48
N SER A 678 -30.82 -36.39 -11.15
CA SER A 678 -30.59 -35.73 -12.43
C SER A 678 -29.91 -34.36 -12.23
N GLY A 679 -29.10 -33.94 -13.15
CA GLY A 679 -28.44 -32.65 -13.07
C GLY A 679 -27.29 -32.50 -14.07
N ILE A 680 -26.61 -31.37 -13.97
CA ILE A 680 -25.43 -31.05 -14.78
C ILE A 680 -24.21 -31.07 -13.87
N LEU A 681 -23.25 -31.93 -14.18
CA LEU A 681 -21.91 -31.91 -13.58
C LEU A 681 -20.92 -31.48 -14.66
N LEU A 682 -20.06 -30.52 -14.36
CA LEU A 682 -18.95 -30.20 -15.23
C LEU A 682 -17.87 -31.29 -15.11
N SER A 683 -17.39 -31.80 -16.23
CA SER A 683 -16.21 -32.67 -16.24
C SER A 683 -14.94 -31.85 -15.98
N ASN A 684 -13.83 -32.49 -15.60
CA ASN A 684 -12.53 -31.83 -15.36
C ASN A 684 -11.98 -31.08 -16.59
N ASP A 685 -12.50 -31.38 -17.78
CA ASP A 685 -12.20 -30.72 -19.07
C ASP A 685 -13.17 -29.56 -19.37
N GLY A 686 -14.05 -29.19 -18.43
CA GLY A 686 -15.01 -28.10 -18.58
C GLY A 686 -16.24 -28.44 -19.43
N ALA A 687 -16.38 -29.68 -19.93
CA ALA A 687 -17.54 -30.10 -20.70
C ALA A 687 -18.71 -30.49 -19.76
N PRO A 688 -19.96 -30.07 -20.01
CA PRO A 688 -21.11 -30.44 -19.21
C PRO A 688 -21.44 -31.93 -19.42
N LYS A 689 -21.55 -32.70 -18.32
CA LYS A 689 -22.07 -34.06 -18.31
C LYS A 689 -23.45 -34.04 -17.67
N VAL A 690 -24.43 -34.53 -18.40
CA VAL A 690 -25.78 -34.75 -17.86
C VAL A 690 -25.79 -36.05 -17.06
N VAL A 691 -26.14 -35.97 -15.77
CA VAL A 691 -26.35 -37.12 -14.90
C VAL A 691 -27.85 -37.40 -14.86
N THR A 692 -28.26 -38.57 -15.29
CA THR A 692 -29.63 -39.07 -15.16
C THR A 692 -29.68 -40.18 -14.12
N SER A 693 -30.63 -40.14 -13.22
CA SER A 693 -30.90 -41.20 -12.22
C SER A 693 -31.73 -42.31 -12.83
N GLY A 694 -31.32 -42.83 -13.98
CA GLY A 694 -31.95 -44.02 -14.55
C GLY A 694 -31.10 -45.27 -14.28
N SER A 695 -31.73 -46.39 -13.96
CA SER A 695 -31.03 -47.66 -14.00
C SER A 695 -30.44 -47.89 -15.40
N ALA A 696 -29.38 -48.66 -15.52
CA ALA A 696 -28.67 -48.94 -16.78
C ALA A 696 -29.57 -49.46 -17.93
N ASP A 697 -30.82 -49.66 -17.66
CA ASP A 697 -31.84 -50.22 -18.59
C ASP A 697 -32.84 -49.14 -19.13
N ASP A 698 -32.65 -47.86 -18.87
CA ASP A 698 -33.55 -46.82 -19.43
C ASP A 698 -33.12 -46.45 -20.86
N PRO A 699 -33.96 -46.75 -21.88
CA PRO A 699 -33.65 -46.49 -23.29
C PRO A 699 -33.45 -45.01 -23.61
N LEU A 700 -34.03 -44.09 -22.83
CA LEU A 700 -33.94 -42.66 -23.02
C LEU A 700 -32.57 -42.12 -22.48
N ALA A 701 -32.09 -42.70 -21.36
CA ALA A 701 -30.78 -42.42 -20.82
C ALA A 701 -29.65 -42.88 -21.76
N ALA A 702 -29.82 -44.06 -22.37
CA ALA A 702 -28.90 -44.58 -23.37
C ALA A 702 -28.89 -43.73 -24.67
N ALA A 703 -30.05 -43.24 -25.11
CA ALA A 703 -30.17 -42.39 -26.29
C ALA A 703 -29.55 -40.98 -26.08
N LEU A 704 -29.73 -40.42 -24.88
CA LEU A 704 -29.12 -39.13 -24.52
C LEU A 704 -27.57 -39.23 -24.37
N ALA A 705 -27.10 -40.31 -23.75
CA ALA A 705 -25.66 -40.61 -23.64
C ALA A 705 -25.03 -40.85 -25.02
N GLY A 706 -25.76 -41.49 -25.94
CA GLY A 706 -25.36 -41.70 -27.34
C GLY A 706 -25.28 -40.38 -28.14
N ALA A 707 -26.22 -39.47 -27.92
CA ALA A 707 -26.25 -38.17 -28.61
C ALA A 707 -25.12 -37.21 -28.17
N VAL A 708 -24.73 -37.28 -26.90
CA VAL A 708 -23.59 -36.47 -26.38
C VAL A 708 -22.25 -37.01 -26.87
N ASN A 709 -22.10 -38.35 -27.01
CA ASN A 709 -20.88 -38.96 -27.51
C ASN A 709 -20.72 -38.87 -29.04
N SER A 710 -21.79 -38.63 -29.79
CA SER A 710 -21.72 -38.48 -31.25
C SER A 710 -21.38 -37.08 -31.75
N ALA A 711 -21.26 -36.10 -30.88
CA ALA A 711 -20.94 -34.70 -31.23
C ALA A 711 -19.41 -34.39 -31.26
N ASN A 712 -18.55 -35.41 -31.08
CA ASN A 712 -17.09 -35.17 -31.10
C ASN A 712 -16.37 -36.22 -31.97
N PRO A 713 -15.90 -35.88 -33.20
CA PRO A 713 -15.08 -36.80 -33.99
C PRO A 713 -13.63 -36.74 -33.52
N ALA A 714 -13.09 -37.87 -33.08
CA ALA A 714 -11.67 -38.04 -32.80
C ALA A 714 -10.84 -38.18 -34.09
N PRO A 715 -9.58 -37.75 -34.09
CA PRO A 715 -8.54 -38.52 -34.81
C PRO A 715 -7.53 -39.10 -33.83
N GLY A 716 -7.25 -40.39 -34.05
CA GLY A 716 -6.38 -41.18 -33.24
C GLY A 716 -4.88 -40.92 -33.49
N VAL A 717 -4.08 -41.26 -32.53
CA VAL A 717 -2.69 -41.74 -32.64
C VAL A 717 -2.43 -42.72 -31.48
N PRO A 718 -1.75 -43.86 -31.71
CA PRO A 718 -1.45 -44.83 -30.67
C PRO A 718 -0.12 -44.54 -30.00
N THR A 719 -0.07 -44.65 -28.69
CA THR A 719 1.21 -44.78 -28.00
C THR A 719 1.14 -45.78 -26.85
N GLN A 720 1.79 -46.89 -27.03
CA GLN A 720 2.23 -47.75 -25.95
C GLN A 720 3.35 -47.08 -25.18
N VAL A 721 3.26 -47.02 -23.88
CA VAL A 721 4.43 -46.88 -23.00
C VAL A 721 4.26 -47.77 -21.79
N THR A 722 5.17 -48.71 -21.67
CA THR A 722 5.44 -49.61 -20.57
C THR A 722 5.79 -48.89 -19.29
N ALA A 723 5.24 -49.40 -18.18
CA ALA A 723 5.61 -48.98 -16.81
C ALA A 723 7.00 -49.53 -16.42
N PRO A 724 7.78 -48.82 -15.63
CA PRO A 724 8.75 -49.43 -14.73
C PRO A 724 8.35 -49.32 -13.26
N GLN A 725 8.76 -50.38 -12.57
CA GLN A 725 8.55 -50.64 -11.14
C GLN A 725 9.28 -49.66 -10.21
N THR A 726 8.69 -49.45 -9.05
CA THR A 726 9.25 -48.78 -7.87
C THR A 726 10.54 -49.43 -7.34
N PRO A 727 11.39 -48.66 -6.68
CA PRO A 727 11.74 -48.92 -5.26
C PRO A 727 11.64 -47.70 -4.36
N GLY A 728 11.41 -48.01 -3.08
CA GLY A 728 10.96 -47.29 -1.96
C GLY A 728 11.82 -46.13 -1.44
N ASP A 729 11.15 -45.47 -0.51
CA ASP A 729 11.64 -44.57 0.56
C ASP A 729 12.54 -43.40 0.22
N SER A 730 12.00 -42.21 0.35
CA SER A 730 12.67 -41.10 1.07
C SER A 730 11.70 -39.93 1.36
N SER A 731 11.58 -39.63 2.61
CA SER A 731 11.25 -38.37 3.31
C SER A 731 10.82 -37.16 2.46
N THR A 732 9.61 -36.68 2.75
CA THR A 732 9.06 -35.37 2.40
C THR A 732 9.93 -34.26 3.01
N ALA A 733 10.80 -33.63 2.21
CA ALA A 733 11.34 -32.32 2.51
C ALA A 733 10.33 -31.27 2.06
N SER A 734 9.97 -30.36 2.95
CA SER A 734 9.04 -29.26 2.67
C SER A 734 9.66 -28.31 1.63
N SER A 735 8.79 -27.66 0.84
CA SER A 735 9.17 -26.65 -0.17
C SER A 735 10.02 -25.51 0.39
N ASP A 736 9.93 -25.24 1.69
CA ASP A 736 10.68 -24.21 2.40
C ASP A 736 12.17 -24.49 2.53
N ASP A 737 12.56 -25.78 2.57
CA ASP A 737 13.96 -26.22 2.67
C ASP A 737 14.73 -26.10 1.35
N ALA A 738 14.04 -26.19 0.22
CA ALA A 738 14.65 -26.01 -1.11
C ALA A 738 14.88 -24.52 -1.43
N LEU A 739 13.92 -23.68 -1.05
CA LEU A 739 13.99 -22.24 -1.23
C LEU A 739 15.08 -21.61 -0.34
N SER A 740 15.15 -22.03 0.93
CA SER A 740 16.20 -21.58 1.86
C SER A 740 17.60 -21.96 1.41
N ARG A 741 17.77 -23.12 0.77
CA ARG A 741 19.08 -23.54 0.20
C ARG A 741 19.46 -22.77 -1.06
N ALA A 742 18.49 -22.44 -1.91
CA ALA A 742 18.74 -21.63 -3.11
C ALA A 742 19.11 -20.19 -2.73
N LEU A 743 18.45 -19.60 -1.74
CA LEU A 743 18.72 -18.25 -1.26
C LEU A 743 20.07 -18.14 -0.53
N ASN A 744 20.44 -19.13 0.30
CA ASN A 744 21.75 -19.14 0.95
C ASN A 744 22.92 -19.33 -0.04
N GLY A 745 22.67 -19.91 -1.21
CA GLY A 745 23.65 -20.01 -2.30
C GLY A 745 23.90 -18.69 -3.04
N ILE A 746 22.89 -17.80 -3.05
CA ILE A 746 22.95 -16.50 -3.73
C ILE A 746 23.49 -15.40 -2.79
N LEU A 747 23.20 -15.49 -1.49
CA LEU A 747 23.58 -14.49 -0.49
C LEU A 747 24.92 -14.76 0.21
N GLY A 748 25.56 -15.91 -0.04
CA GLY A 748 26.81 -16.35 0.59
C GLY A 748 28.09 -16.13 -0.23
N GLY A 749 28.04 -15.29 -1.25
CA GLY A 749 29.20 -14.92 -2.09
C GLY A 749 29.75 -13.55 -1.73
N ASN A 750 30.66 -13.53 -0.75
CA ASN A 750 31.55 -12.53 -0.17
C ASN A 750 31.06 -11.84 1.08
#